data_994fae04dbecceb24e62e1acfcac073a
#
_entry.id   994fae04dbecceb24e62e1acfcac073a
#
_cell.length_a   1.000
_cell.length_b   1.000
_cell.length_c   1.000
_cell.angle_alpha   90.00
_cell.angle_beta   90.00
_cell.angle_gamma   90.00
#
_symmetry.space_group_name_H-M   'P 1'
#
loop_
_entity.id
_entity.type
_entity.pdbx_description
1 polymer ?
#
loop_
_entity_poly.entity_id
_entity_poly.type
_entity_poly.pdbx_seq_one_letter_code
_entity_poly.pdbx_strand_id
1 'polypeptide(L)'
;MEEDDEEVSLTCTQRRTSSIPGLSIYQSLQNGLNQGSEQTLYQSVRNTLYEDAISVNSMHSAVSLDNLHPSDDSSTINNDTNDTVINNSCTDTRNTIHDSRLLSHSGTKYSLYFRDEIRSIDFILVWDEFNGEAQTYRNVERRRIFEINLEKEGLELEYEQVETNGLHFIKIHAPKEVLRRYAEILKLRLPMKQLPGCQIHQTSNNLIIQEVNTFIRRIMSKYYVDTTIFPTMKQNLTAVYSRDKEYLFDLNSPNFFTSATRSRIVQFILDRTRFTETKEDDFAFGIERLISEHAYVAAYPLHDGNLHTADSMRYLLYTEWASLRKCLHYQPLDYIKEYFGVKIGLYFAWLGFYTHMLIPASIVGLLCFIYSCSTLYYNEPSEDICNRNGSIEMCPLCDHFCGYWDLKETCLHARITYLFDNPSTVFFSIFMSLWATLFLELWKKYSAEITHRWDLTGLDAQEEYPRPQYLARLAHIKKKSINIITNTEEPKVPYWKMRFPATILSFSVVLLLIAVAMAAVLGVVLYRMSVLTALSVYGHPMVTSYAILFTTATAASINLCCIILFNWLYVWLAEYLTELELLRTQSEFDDSLTLKIYLLEFVNYYASIFYIAFFKGKFIGYPGNYNRFFNFRQEECGPGGCLLELCIQLSIIMIGKQAMNTILEMLFPLFYKWMNTLKVHVGAKKLKDHNMRYSCRKYLQWIRDYKLVEWGPRSLFPEYLEMVLQYGFVTIFVAAFPLAPFFALLNNVFEMRLDAKKLLTMYRRPVGQRVRDIGIWYRILDSISKLSVITNAFIIAFTSNFIPRLVYRITISDNYSLEGFLEHSLSKFNTSDLKSGTQPMASLGQAPIEICRYQDYRESPDSPNKYDYTIMFWHILAARLAFIVVFENVVAFVMNLVRWCIPDISPKLRDKIRREAYITNEIIIHQEALRALERPETDVVEPRITQTYVVANESTDRWNRVMRDCLSTSELDLEVHGCPLSPVNTTPRISPAAV
;
A
#
# COMPACT_ATOMS: atom_id res chain seq x y z
N MET A 1 -17.00 36.52 -39.66
CA MET A 1 -18.38 37.11 -39.87
C MET A 1 -19.13 36.69 -38.66
N GLU A 2 -19.28 37.46 -37.86
CA GLU A 2 -19.56 38.74 -37.16
C GLU A 2 -19.60 38.44 -35.70
N GLU A 3 -18.71 38.89 -34.83
CA GLU A 3 -18.64 40.22 -34.20
C GLU A 3 -19.97 40.58 -33.54
N ASP A 4 -19.84 40.70 -32.23
CA ASP A 4 -20.35 41.88 -31.51
C ASP A 4 -19.66 41.97 -30.12
N ASP A 5 -18.81 43.00 -30.06
CA ASP A 5 -18.22 43.62 -28.85
C ASP A 5 -19.29 44.46 -28.15
N GLU A 6 -19.32 44.45 -26.81
CA GLU A 6 -19.75 45.62 -26.03
C GLU A 6 -18.88 45.81 -24.80
N GLU A 7 -17.95 46.76 -24.94
CA GLU A 7 -17.32 47.50 -23.83
C GLU A 7 -18.37 48.33 -23.10
N VAL A 8 -18.36 48.32 -21.76
CA VAL A 8 -18.85 49.45 -20.94
C VAL A 8 -17.89 49.68 -19.78
N SER A 9 -17.44 50.91 -19.72
CA SER A 9 -16.45 51.56 -18.94
C SER A 9 -16.72 51.64 -17.43
N LEU A 10 -15.62 51.76 -16.72
CA LEU A 10 -15.48 52.14 -15.29
C LEU A 10 -16.19 53.45 -14.95
N THR A 11 -16.89 53.48 -13.82
CA THR A 11 -16.93 54.61 -12.92
C THR A 11 -16.87 54.17 -11.44
N CYS A 12 -15.90 54.73 -10.77
CA CYS A 12 -15.58 54.55 -9.37
C CYS A 12 -16.58 55.36 -8.51
N THR A 13 -17.24 54.77 -7.51
CA THR A 13 -17.68 55.48 -6.30
C THR A 13 -17.64 54.56 -5.09
N GLN A 14 -17.03 55.06 -4.07
CA GLN A 14 -16.83 54.49 -2.74
C GLN A 14 -18.11 54.23 -1.96
N ARG A 15 -18.04 53.22 -1.13
CA ARG A 15 -18.66 52.94 0.18
C ARG A 15 -19.70 51.83 0.20
N ARG A 16 -19.26 50.67 0.70
CA ARG A 16 -19.75 50.04 1.93
C ARG A 16 -19.13 48.64 2.06
N THR A 17 -18.44 48.44 3.16
CA THR A 17 -18.00 47.15 3.66
C THR A 17 -19.17 46.16 3.72
N SER A 18 -19.16 45.20 2.83
CA SER A 18 -19.93 43.99 2.94
C SER A 18 -18.96 42.80 2.97
N SER A 19 -19.02 42.11 4.08
CA SER A 19 -18.27 40.91 4.40
C SER A 19 -18.20 39.92 3.22
N ILE A 20 -16.97 39.59 2.88
CA ILE A 20 -16.65 38.53 1.91
C ILE A 20 -17.09 37.17 2.49
N PRO A 21 -17.93 36.39 1.81
CA PRO A 21 -18.39 35.09 2.32
C PRO A 21 -17.29 34.04 2.64
N GLY A 22 -16.07 34.30 2.17
CA GLY A 22 -14.92 33.46 2.46
C GLY A 22 -14.38 33.51 3.89
N LEU A 23 -14.60 34.65 4.61
CA LEU A 23 -14.10 34.81 5.99
C LEU A 23 -14.99 34.06 7.01
N SER A 24 -16.27 33.94 6.72
CA SER A 24 -17.22 33.20 7.57
C SER A 24 -16.97 31.69 7.52
N ILE A 25 -16.59 31.20 6.36
CA ILE A 25 -16.19 29.78 6.19
C ILE A 25 -14.85 29.51 6.90
N TYR A 26 -13.94 30.49 6.90
CA TYR A 26 -12.66 30.35 7.58
C TYR A 26 -12.81 30.36 9.11
N GLN A 27 -13.71 31.14 9.66
CA GLN A 27 -14.02 31.11 11.09
C GLN A 27 -14.83 29.89 11.52
N SER A 28 -15.73 29.38 10.68
CA SER A 28 -16.42 28.10 10.92
C SER A 28 -15.49 26.90 10.79
N LEU A 29 -14.53 26.95 9.88
CA LEU A 29 -13.48 25.92 9.75
C LEU A 29 -12.47 26.00 10.90
N GLN A 30 -12.12 27.20 11.38
CA GLN A 30 -11.21 27.37 12.51
C GLN A 30 -11.86 26.95 13.85
N ASN A 31 -13.15 27.19 14.03
CA ASN A 31 -13.89 26.72 15.21
C ASN A 31 -14.24 25.23 15.15
N GLY A 32 -14.41 24.64 13.94
CA GLY A 32 -14.58 23.20 13.75
C GLY A 32 -13.27 22.41 13.84
N LEU A 33 -12.15 23.02 13.46
CA LEU A 33 -10.81 22.45 13.57
C LEU A 33 -10.30 22.40 15.02
N ASN A 34 -10.76 23.34 15.89
CA ASN A 34 -10.28 23.35 17.27
C ASN A 34 -10.90 22.29 18.19
N GLN A 35 -11.92 21.55 17.78
CA GLN A 35 -12.53 20.58 18.70
C GLN A 35 -12.90 19.19 18.13
N GLY A 36 -13.01 18.96 16.84
CA GLY A 36 -13.55 17.70 16.31
C GLY A 36 -12.76 17.02 15.18
N SER A 37 -12.24 17.78 14.22
CA SER A 37 -11.40 17.23 13.15
C SER A 37 -9.96 16.98 13.60
N GLU A 38 -9.53 17.64 14.66
CA GLU A 38 -8.26 17.34 15.35
C GLU A 38 -8.21 15.91 15.90
N GLN A 39 -9.33 15.32 16.33
CA GLN A 39 -9.25 13.97 16.91
C GLN A 39 -9.12 12.85 15.89
N THR A 40 -9.70 12.96 14.70
CA THR A 40 -9.55 11.93 13.66
C THR A 40 -8.32 12.13 12.79
N LEU A 41 -7.95 13.36 12.49
CA LEU A 41 -6.69 13.69 11.85
C LEU A 41 -5.51 13.56 12.83
N TYR A 42 -5.71 13.99 14.08
CA TYR A 42 -4.76 13.79 15.18
C TYR A 42 -4.54 12.30 15.50
N GLN A 43 -5.53 11.47 15.34
CA GLN A 43 -5.36 10.02 15.54
C GLN A 43 -4.58 9.37 14.40
N SER A 44 -4.81 9.75 13.15
CA SER A 44 -4.04 9.23 12.01
C SER A 44 -2.61 9.80 12.00
N VAL A 45 -2.45 11.09 12.28
CA VAL A 45 -1.14 11.78 12.30
C VAL A 45 -0.40 11.52 13.61
N ARG A 46 -1.08 11.39 14.74
CA ARG A 46 -0.48 11.00 16.00
C ARG A 46 0.04 9.56 15.98
N ASN A 47 -0.58 8.69 15.19
CA ASN A 47 -0.05 7.34 14.98
C ASN A 47 1.30 7.38 14.25
N THR A 48 1.44 8.22 13.23
CA THR A 48 2.71 8.38 12.49
C THR A 48 3.78 9.14 13.30
N LEU A 49 3.37 10.13 14.12
CA LEU A 49 4.28 10.99 14.89
C LEU A 49 4.81 10.34 16.17
N TYR A 50 4.01 9.46 16.79
CA TYR A 50 4.42 8.76 18.00
C TYR A 50 5.39 7.61 17.70
N GLU A 51 5.31 7.06 16.50
CA GLU A 51 6.24 6.02 16.04
C GLU A 51 7.69 6.51 15.99
N ASP A 52 7.90 7.75 15.58
CA ASP A 52 9.24 8.33 15.45
C ASP A 52 9.81 8.88 16.78
N ALA A 53 8.97 9.31 17.73
CA ALA A 53 9.42 9.90 19.00
C ALA A 53 9.80 8.89 20.08
N ILE A 54 9.29 7.65 20.04
CA ILE A 54 9.60 6.62 21.04
C ILE A 54 10.94 5.92 20.75
N SER A 55 11.42 5.98 19.51
CA SER A 55 12.68 5.34 19.11
C SER A 55 13.94 5.96 19.79
N VAL A 56 13.82 7.13 20.41
CA VAL A 56 14.93 7.85 21.01
C VAL A 56 15.09 7.60 22.53
N ASN A 57 14.05 7.15 23.23
CA ASN A 57 14.07 7.05 24.69
C ASN A 57 14.20 5.63 25.29
N SER A 58 14.31 4.56 24.49
CA SER A 58 14.33 3.19 25.02
C SER A 58 15.70 2.50 25.01
N MET A 59 16.82 3.26 24.98
CA MET A 59 18.17 2.68 25.04
C MET A 59 18.74 2.46 26.45
N HIS A 60 17.95 2.53 27.51
CA HIS A 60 18.39 2.15 28.85
C HIS A 60 17.32 1.37 29.59
N SER A 61 17.37 0.09 29.51
CA SER A 61 17.20 -0.94 30.54
C SER A 61 16.80 -2.29 29.96
N ALA A 62 17.81 -3.09 29.64
CA ALA A 62 17.66 -4.52 29.48
C ALA A 62 17.95 -5.16 30.84
N VAL A 63 16.95 -5.68 31.50
CA VAL A 63 17.09 -6.66 32.57
C VAL A 63 16.13 -7.80 32.30
N SER A 64 16.72 -8.96 32.26
CA SER A 64 16.18 -10.31 32.12
C SER A 64 14.91 -10.61 32.90
N LEU A 65 14.00 -11.31 32.29
CA LEU A 65 13.02 -12.19 32.96
C LEU A 65 12.82 -13.45 32.12
N ASP A 66 13.60 -14.45 32.50
CA ASP A 66 13.37 -15.85 32.16
C ASP A 66 12.29 -16.46 33.07
N ASN A 67 11.55 -17.40 32.49
CA ASN A 67 10.84 -18.51 33.13
C ASN A 67 9.58 -18.25 33.93
N LEU A 68 8.47 -18.73 33.40
CA LEU A 68 7.46 -19.46 34.18
C LEU A 68 6.59 -20.34 33.25
N HIS A 69 6.85 -21.62 33.32
CA HIS A 69 5.95 -22.70 32.90
C HIS A 69 4.87 -22.90 33.97
N PRO A 70 3.65 -23.29 33.60
CA PRO A 70 2.68 -23.75 34.56
C PRO A 70 2.79 -25.27 34.76
N SER A 71 2.97 -25.69 35.99
CA SER A 71 2.75 -27.06 36.44
C SER A 71 1.46 -27.14 37.24
N ASP A 72 0.67 -28.17 36.93
CA ASP A 72 -0.42 -28.69 37.72
C ASP A 72 0.09 -29.09 39.12
N ASP A 73 -0.66 -28.80 40.15
CA ASP A 73 -1.03 -29.80 41.13
C ASP A 73 -2.08 -29.33 42.14
N SER A 74 -2.89 -30.26 42.48
CA SER A 74 -3.98 -30.31 43.43
C SER A 74 -3.53 -30.28 44.89
N SER A 75 -4.30 -29.63 45.79
CA SER A 75 -4.78 -30.23 47.01
C SER A 75 -5.48 -29.21 47.94
N THR A 76 -6.69 -29.52 48.24
CA THR A 76 -7.46 -29.41 49.52
C THR A 76 -6.91 -28.53 50.62
N ILE A 77 -7.76 -27.70 51.21
CA ILE A 77 -8.26 -27.76 52.62
C ILE A 77 -9.27 -26.64 52.91
N ASN A 78 -10.30 -27.04 53.65
CA ASN A 78 -11.46 -26.36 54.21
C ASN A 78 -11.16 -25.03 54.96
N ASN A 79 -12.13 -24.10 54.99
CA ASN A 79 -13.06 -23.90 56.10
C ASN A 79 -13.96 -22.65 55.90
N ASP A 80 -15.21 -22.91 56.12
CA ASP A 80 -16.30 -22.12 56.69
C ASP A 80 -16.16 -20.59 56.84
N THR A 81 -17.10 -19.86 56.29
CA THR A 81 -18.15 -19.16 57.10
C THR A 81 -19.20 -18.54 56.16
N ASN A 82 -20.43 -18.67 56.61
CA ASN A 82 -21.69 -18.15 56.12
C ASN A 82 -21.63 -16.74 55.53
N ASP A 83 -22.26 -16.55 54.35
CA ASP A 83 -23.32 -15.54 54.21
C ASP A 83 -24.23 -15.88 53.02
N THR A 84 -25.44 -16.24 53.38
CA THR A 84 -26.66 -16.28 52.61
C THR A 84 -26.92 -14.90 52.03
N VAL A 85 -27.17 -14.80 50.72
CA VAL A 85 -28.27 -14.03 50.13
C VAL A 85 -28.31 -14.15 48.59
N ILE A 86 -29.39 -14.76 48.14
CA ILE A 86 -30.12 -14.55 46.89
C ILE A 86 -29.37 -14.61 45.58
N ASN A 87 -29.26 -15.82 45.06
CA ASN A 87 -29.18 -16.11 43.63
C ASN A 87 -30.58 -16.16 43.03
N ASN A 88 -30.91 -15.22 42.14
CA ASN A 88 -32.04 -15.38 41.23
C ASN A 88 -31.65 -15.15 39.78
N SER A 89 -31.78 -16.24 39.06
CA SER A 89 -32.10 -16.37 37.62
C SER A 89 -31.12 -15.86 36.56
N CYS A 90 -29.93 -16.39 36.58
CA CYS A 90 -29.20 -16.76 35.33
C CYS A 90 -28.45 -18.10 35.48
N THR A 91 -28.72 -18.85 36.55
CA THR A 91 -28.02 -20.10 36.87
C THR A 91 -28.96 -21.23 37.29
N ASP A 92 -30.11 -21.35 36.67
CA ASP A 92 -30.85 -22.61 36.76
C ASP A 92 -30.61 -23.42 35.50
N THR A 93 -29.49 -24.09 35.49
CA THR A 93 -29.28 -25.38 34.82
C THR A 93 -27.86 -25.88 35.09
N ARG A 94 -27.62 -26.26 36.34
CA ARG A 94 -26.59 -27.24 36.65
C ARG A 94 -27.24 -28.61 36.74
N ASN A 95 -27.60 -29.16 35.60
CA ASN A 95 -27.77 -30.60 35.38
C ASN A 95 -28.21 -30.82 33.95
N THR A 96 -27.24 -30.86 33.06
CA THR A 96 -27.17 -31.77 31.89
C THR A 96 -26.05 -31.25 30.96
N ILE A 97 -25.04 -32.07 30.83
CA ILE A 97 -23.89 -31.84 29.94
C ILE A 97 -24.32 -31.80 28.44
N HIS A 98 -25.59 -31.89 28.13
CA HIS A 98 -26.15 -31.85 26.77
C HIS A 98 -26.69 -30.47 26.35
N ASP A 99 -26.94 -29.52 27.29
CA ASP A 99 -27.54 -28.20 26.93
C ASP A 99 -26.57 -27.05 26.74
N SER A 100 -25.28 -27.25 27.03
CA SER A 100 -24.28 -26.16 26.83
C SER A 100 -24.04 -25.79 25.35
N ARG A 101 -24.38 -26.69 24.42
CA ARG A 101 -24.30 -26.39 22.98
C ARG A 101 -25.50 -25.56 22.48
N LEU A 102 -26.69 -25.78 23.02
CA LEU A 102 -27.90 -25.04 22.63
C LEU A 102 -27.90 -23.60 23.17
N LEU A 103 -27.41 -23.38 24.40
CA LEU A 103 -27.29 -22.05 25.01
C LEU A 103 -26.20 -21.19 24.34
N SER A 104 -25.13 -21.79 23.85
CA SER A 104 -24.10 -21.05 23.05
C SER A 104 -24.65 -20.64 21.71
N HIS A 105 -25.49 -21.42 21.04
CA HIS A 105 -26.11 -21.07 19.79
C HIS A 105 -27.16 -19.97 19.92
N SER A 106 -27.96 -19.94 20.96
CA SER A 106 -28.97 -18.88 21.14
C SER A 106 -28.36 -17.54 21.53
N GLY A 107 -27.31 -17.53 22.35
CA GLY A 107 -26.60 -16.31 22.73
C GLY A 107 -25.80 -15.68 21.61
N THR A 108 -25.29 -16.48 20.66
CA THR A 108 -24.61 -15.97 19.44
C THR A 108 -25.61 -15.43 18.42
N LYS A 109 -26.78 -16.03 18.24
CA LYS A 109 -27.83 -15.52 17.38
C LYS A 109 -28.28 -14.12 17.81
N TYR A 110 -28.63 -13.91 19.06
CA TYR A 110 -29.07 -12.61 19.61
C TYR A 110 -28.03 -11.50 19.41
N SER A 111 -26.75 -11.81 19.30
CA SER A 111 -25.69 -10.79 19.14
C SER A 111 -25.47 -10.34 17.69
N LEU A 112 -25.94 -11.09 16.69
CA LEU A 112 -25.81 -10.79 15.26
C LEU A 112 -27.14 -10.48 14.57
N TYR A 113 -28.25 -10.68 15.26
CA TYR A 113 -29.60 -10.47 14.75
C TYR A 113 -30.34 -9.43 15.60
N PHE A 114 -31.46 -8.95 15.09
CA PHE A 114 -32.44 -8.17 15.84
C PHE A 114 -33.05 -9.03 16.97
N ARG A 115 -33.84 -8.42 17.81
CA ARG A 115 -34.53 -9.13 18.90
C ARG A 115 -35.44 -10.27 18.41
N ASP A 116 -35.88 -10.23 17.17
CA ASP A 116 -36.68 -11.27 16.50
C ASP A 116 -35.86 -12.51 16.11
N GLU A 117 -34.54 -12.48 16.23
CA GLU A 117 -33.59 -13.55 15.85
C GLU A 117 -33.69 -13.97 14.35
N ILE A 118 -34.38 -13.18 13.51
CA ILE A 118 -34.60 -13.45 12.10
C ILE A 118 -33.81 -12.44 11.23
N ARG A 119 -33.89 -11.15 11.54
CA ARG A 119 -33.26 -10.08 10.77
C ARG A 119 -31.81 -9.88 11.18
N SER A 120 -30.89 -10.08 10.24
CA SER A 120 -29.45 -9.86 10.48
C SER A 120 -29.12 -8.37 10.64
N ILE A 121 -28.19 -8.04 11.50
CA ILE A 121 -27.67 -6.68 11.64
C ILE A 121 -26.67 -6.43 10.53
N ASP A 122 -26.94 -5.47 9.64
CA ASP A 122 -26.05 -5.10 8.56
C ASP A 122 -25.10 -3.96 8.92
N PHE A 123 -25.56 -3.03 9.78
CA PHE A 123 -24.81 -1.86 10.19
C PHE A 123 -25.23 -1.39 11.59
N ILE A 124 -24.35 -0.64 12.25
CA ILE A 124 -24.61 -0.05 13.57
C ILE A 124 -24.20 1.41 13.57
N LEU A 125 -25.10 2.26 14.12
CA LEU A 125 -24.78 3.64 14.49
C LEU A 125 -24.74 3.75 16.01
N VAL A 126 -23.82 4.58 16.53
CA VAL A 126 -23.65 4.78 17.96
C VAL A 126 -23.59 6.28 18.27
N TRP A 127 -24.33 6.72 19.28
CA TRP A 127 -24.21 8.05 19.83
C TRP A 127 -24.12 8.00 21.37
N ASP A 128 -23.53 9.04 21.97
CA ASP A 128 -23.24 9.11 23.40
C ASP A 128 -24.09 10.18 24.06
N GLU A 129 -24.88 9.81 25.06
CA GLU A 129 -25.74 10.68 25.83
C GLU A 129 -24.95 11.65 26.73
N PHE A 130 -23.77 11.23 27.20
CA PHE A 130 -22.94 12.07 28.07
C PHE A 130 -22.09 13.09 27.32
N ASN A 131 -22.05 13.04 26.01
CA ASN A 131 -21.43 14.06 25.20
C ASN A 131 -22.37 15.27 25.06
N GLY A 132 -22.03 16.39 25.71
CA GLY A 132 -22.85 17.61 25.69
C GLY A 132 -23.10 18.16 24.30
N GLU A 133 -22.18 17.95 23.35
CA GLU A 133 -22.34 18.33 21.95
C GLU A 133 -23.39 17.47 21.24
N ALA A 134 -23.43 16.18 21.53
CA ALA A 134 -24.44 15.25 20.98
C ALA A 134 -25.86 15.58 21.49
N GLN A 135 -26.00 16.16 22.66
CA GLN A 135 -27.27 16.58 23.27
C GLN A 135 -27.74 17.99 22.83
N THR A 136 -26.94 18.72 22.04
CA THR A 136 -27.36 20.00 21.49
C THR A 136 -28.64 19.83 20.69
N TYR A 137 -29.63 20.71 20.85
CA TYR A 137 -30.91 20.66 20.15
C TYR A 137 -30.75 20.43 18.63
N ARG A 138 -29.73 21.09 18.04
CA ARG A 138 -29.37 20.93 16.64
C ARG A 138 -28.97 19.49 16.27
N ASN A 139 -28.17 18.83 17.09
CA ASN A 139 -27.71 17.47 16.80
C ASN A 139 -28.78 16.43 17.08
N VAL A 140 -29.63 16.67 18.09
CA VAL A 140 -30.80 15.80 18.36
C VAL A 140 -31.77 15.86 17.19
N GLU A 141 -32.09 17.06 16.67
CA GLU A 141 -32.98 17.21 15.53
C GLU A 141 -32.40 16.63 14.25
N ARG A 142 -31.09 16.81 14.01
CA ARG A 142 -30.41 16.19 12.86
C ARG A 142 -30.45 14.67 12.91
N ARG A 143 -30.25 14.04 14.09
CA ARG A 143 -30.38 12.60 14.25
C ARG A 143 -31.80 12.16 13.91
N ARG A 144 -32.80 12.86 14.49
CA ARG A 144 -34.21 12.55 14.25
C ARG A 144 -34.56 12.59 12.76
N ILE A 145 -34.17 13.65 12.05
CA ILE A 145 -34.43 13.79 10.60
C ILE A 145 -33.67 12.72 9.81
N PHE A 146 -32.43 12.45 10.17
CA PHE A 146 -31.61 11.43 9.52
C PHE A 146 -32.23 10.04 9.64
N GLU A 147 -32.62 9.64 10.84
CA GLU A 147 -33.27 8.36 11.14
C GLU A 147 -34.61 8.20 10.41
N ILE A 148 -35.46 9.23 10.43
CA ILE A 148 -36.71 9.23 9.67
C ILE A 148 -36.45 9.09 8.16
N ASN A 149 -35.41 9.72 7.64
CA ASN A 149 -35.06 9.60 6.22
C ASN A 149 -34.48 8.22 5.89
N LEU A 150 -33.78 7.56 6.79
CA LEU A 150 -33.34 6.17 6.61
C LEU A 150 -34.52 5.21 6.56
N GLU A 151 -35.52 5.41 7.43
CA GLU A 151 -36.77 4.62 7.41
C GLU A 151 -37.58 4.87 6.12
N LYS A 152 -37.64 6.10 5.62
CA LYS A 152 -38.27 6.43 4.34
C LYS A 152 -37.56 5.75 3.15
N GLU A 153 -36.23 5.57 3.22
CA GLU A 153 -35.47 4.78 2.24
C GLU A 153 -35.74 3.27 2.34
N GLY A 154 -36.44 2.84 3.39
CA GLY A 154 -36.86 1.46 3.60
C GLY A 154 -35.91 0.64 4.46
N LEU A 155 -34.97 1.26 5.15
CA LEU A 155 -34.15 0.57 6.14
C LEU A 155 -34.95 0.36 7.44
N GLU A 156 -34.71 -0.77 8.09
CA GLU A 156 -35.33 -1.06 9.38
C GLU A 156 -34.35 -0.76 10.51
N LEU A 157 -34.84 -0.01 11.49
CA LEU A 157 -34.05 0.45 12.63
C LEU A 157 -34.52 -0.22 13.94
N GLU A 158 -33.58 -0.62 14.79
CA GLU A 158 -33.87 -1.09 16.16
C GLU A 158 -32.96 -0.37 17.15
N TYR A 159 -33.57 0.26 18.16
CA TYR A 159 -32.90 1.04 19.17
C TYR A 159 -32.56 0.19 20.39
N GLU A 160 -31.33 0.28 20.86
CA GLU A 160 -30.86 -0.39 22.05
C GLU A 160 -29.99 0.55 22.88
N GLN A 161 -30.41 0.75 24.15
CA GLN A 161 -29.67 1.57 25.11
C GLN A 161 -28.88 0.68 26.04
N VAL A 162 -27.63 1.01 26.27
CA VAL A 162 -26.82 0.38 27.32
C VAL A 162 -26.90 1.28 28.55
N GLU A 163 -27.82 0.97 29.42
CA GLU A 163 -28.21 1.75 30.61
C GLU A 163 -27.03 2.24 31.48
N THR A 164 -25.91 1.56 31.42
CA THR A 164 -24.74 1.85 32.27
C THR A 164 -23.75 2.87 31.73
N ASN A 165 -23.75 3.17 30.41
CA ASN A 165 -22.70 3.94 29.77
C ASN A 165 -23.21 5.15 28.99
N GLY A 166 -24.52 5.43 28.93
CA GLY A 166 -25.09 6.48 28.07
C GLY A 166 -24.89 6.26 26.58
N LEU A 167 -24.41 5.08 26.16
CA LEU A 167 -24.24 4.75 24.77
C LEU A 167 -25.52 4.16 24.21
N HIS A 168 -26.03 4.78 23.16
CA HIS A 168 -27.16 4.33 22.40
C HIS A 168 -26.71 3.70 21.09
N PHE A 169 -27.20 2.49 20.81
CA PHE A 169 -26.90 1.73 19.60
C PHE A 169 -28.16 1.63 18.74
N ILE A 170 -28.01 1.96 17.48
CA ILE A 170 -29.07 1.81 16.47
C ILE A 170 -28.60 0.72 15.51
N LYS A 171 -29.33 -0.39 15.51
CA LYS A 171 -29.09 -1.52 14.63
C LYS A 171 -29.84 -1.29 13.34
N ILE A 172 -29.19 -1.50 12.20
CA ILE A 172 -29.77 -1.30 10.87
C ILE A 172 -29.83 -2.64 10.15
N HIS A 173 -31.01 -2.94 9.59
CA HIS A 173 -31.25 -4.04 8.68
C HIS A 173 -31.70 -3.51 7.32
N ALA A 174 -31.15 -4.04 6.24
CA ALA A 174 -31.60 -3.74 4.88
C ALA A 174 -32.50 -4.88 4.35
N PRO A 175 -33.81 -4.65 4.17
CA PRO A 175 -34.73 -5.60 3.57
C PRO A 175 -34.35 -5.97 2.13
N LYS A 176 -34.75 -7.16 1.68
CA LYS A 176 -34.44 -7.64 0.32
C LYS A 176 -34.84 -6.65 -0.78
N GLU A 177 -35.95 -5.95 -0.61
CA GLU A 177 -36.43 -4.95 -1.59
C GLU A 177 -35.48 -3.75 -1.71
N VAL A 178 -34.96 -3.25 -0.59
CA VAL A 178 -33.97 -2.18 -0.57
C VAL A 178 -32.69 -2.66 -1.25
N LEU A 179 -32.23 -3.86 -0.92
CA LEU A 179 -31.04 -4.45 -1.53
C LEU A 179 -31.18 -4.60 -3.05
N ARG A 180 -32.34 -5.04 -3.55
CA ARG A 180 -32.63 -5.14 -4.98
C ARG A 180 -32.61 -3.78 -5.66
N ARG A 181 -33.29 -2.78 -5.07
CA ARG A 181 -33.34 -1.41 -5.60
C ARG A 181 -31.93 -0.81 -5.73
N TYR A 182 -31.13 -0.94 -4.71
CA TYR A 182 -29.77 -0.40 -4.72
C TYR A 182 -28.78 -1.26 -5.50
N ALA A 183 -28.99 -2.56 -5.63
CA ALA A 183 -28.22 -3.40 -6.54
C ALA A 183 -28.37 -2.97 -8.00
N GLU A 184 -29.58 -2.58 -8.41
CA GLU A 184 -29.84 -2.03 -9.73
C GLU A 184 -29.23 -0.64 -9.91
N ILE A 185 -29.39 0.27 -8.94
CA ILE A 185 -28.80 1.61 -8.95
C ILE A 185 -27.28 1.53 -9.06
N LEU A 186 -26.64 0.65 -8.29
CA LEU A 186 -25.20 0.45 -8.27
C LEU A 186 -24.69 -0.44 -9.40
N LYS A 187 -25.57 -0.90 -10.29
CA LYS A 187 -25.26 -1.83 -11.41
C LYS A 187 -24.41 -3.01 -10.94
N LEU A 188 -24.82 -3.63 -9.83
CA LEU A 188 -24.06 -4.75 -9.27
C LEU A 188 -24.16 -5.97 -10.19
N ARG A 189 -23.04 -6.60 -10.45
CA ARG A 189 -23.02 -7.90 -11.12
C ARG A 189 -23.25 -8.97 -10.06
N LEU A 190 -24.27 -9.81 -10.27
CA LEU A 190 -24.70 -10.84 -9.34
C LEU A 190 -24.72 -12.20 -10.04
N PRO A 191 -24.57 -13.31 -9.29
CA PRO A 191 -24.53 -14.64 -9.88
C PRO A 191 -25.89 -15.02 -10.50
N MET A 192 -25.84 -15.55 -11.73
CA MET A 192 -27.01 -16.06 -12.45
C MET A 192 -27.38 -17.47 -11.96
N LYS A 193 -28.61 -17.89 -12.22
CA LYS A 193 -29.07 -19.27 -12.01
C LYS A 193 -28.17 -20.23 -12.75
N GLN A 194 -27.77 -21.32 -12.08
CA GLN A 194 -27.02 -22.38 -12.73
C GLN A 194 -27.95 -23.22 -13.60
N LEU A 195 -27.68 -23.25 -14.90
CA LEU A 195 -28.34 -24.18 -15.80
C LEU A 195 -27.58 -25.52 -15.77
N PRO A 196 -28.26 -26.64 -15.58
CA PRO A 196 -27.63 -27.94 -15.64
C PRO A 196 -27.02 -28.16 -17.03
N GLY A 197 -25.73 -28.48 -17.10
CA GLY A 197 -24.99 -28.73 -18.35
C GLY A 197 -24.00 -27.68 -18.79
N CYS A 198 -24.01 -26.45 -18.22
CA CYS A 198 -23.05 -25.39 -18.54
C CYS A 198 -21.86 -25.33 -17.57
N GLN A 199 -21.24 -26.47 -17.25
CA GLN A 199 -19.98 -26.46 -16.51
C GLN A 199 -18.84 -26.16 -17.48
N ILE A 200 -18.08 -25.11 -17.17
CA ILE A 200 -16.89 -24.75 -17.95
C ILE A 200 -15.77 -25.72 -17.55
N HIS A 201 -15.67 -26.85 -18.24
CA HIS A 201 -14.54 -27.77 -18.08
C HIS A 201 -13.26 -27.12 -18.62
N GLN A 202 -12.27 -26.93 -17.78
CA GLN A 202 -10.92 -26.57 -18.19
C GLN A 202 -10.18 -27.81 -18.65
N THR A 203 -10.22 -28.10 -19.93
CA THR A 203 -9.34 -29.13 -20.54
C THR A 203 -8.00 -28.45 -20.88
N SER A 204 -6.98 -28.77 -20.12
CA SER A 204 -5.60 -28.47 -20.49
C SER A 204 -5.05 -29.61 -21.30
N ASN A 205 -4.86 -29.42 -22.60
CA ASN A 205 -4.48 -30.48 -23.54
C ASN A 205 -2.99 -30.87 -23.56
N ASN A 206 -2.15 -30.31 -22.64
CA ASN A 206 -0.72 -30.67 -22.64
C ASN A 206 -0.39 -31.58 -21.45
N LEU A 207 -0.30 -32.85 -21.68
CA LEU A 207 0.07 -33.90 -20.72
C LEU A 207 1.34 -33.58 -19.94
N ILE A 208 2.39 -33.09 -20.59
CA ILE A 208 3.68 -32.76 -19.96
C ILE A 208 3.51 -31.60 -18.96
N ILE A 209 2.75 -30.55 -19.31
CA ILE A 209 2.49 -29.42 -18.42
C ILE A 209 1.62 -29.87 -17.24
N GLN A 210 0.73 -30.81 -17.46
CA GLN A 210 -0.12 -31.37 -16.42
C GLN A 210 0.68 -32.25 -15.44
N GLU A 211 1.62 -33.02 -15.90
CA GLU A 211 2.52 -33.83 -15.05
C GLU A 211 3.46 -32.93 -14.24
N VAL A 212 4.08 -31.95 -14.87
CA VAL A 212 4.94 -30.99 -14.17
C VAL A 212 4.14 -30.20 -13.12
N ASN A 213 2.93 -29.74 -13.45
CA ASN A 213 2.06 -29.07 -12.48
C ASN A 213 1.62 -30.01 -11.35
N THR A 214 1.36 -31.28 -11.64
CA THR A 214 0.97 -32.27 -10.63
C THR A 214 2.16 -32.59 -9.71
N PHE A 215 3.37 -32.67 -10.27
CA PHE A 215 4.61 -32.86 -9.51
C PHE A 215 4.90 -31.66 -8.61
N ILE A 216 4.81 -30.44 -9.15
CA ILE A 216 4.97 -29.19 -8.38
C ILE A 216 3.90 -29.11 -7.28
N ARG A 217 2.64 -29.39 -7.60
CA ARG A 217 1.55 -29.44 -6.61
C ARG A 217 1.80 -30.48 -5.51
N ARG A 218 2.39 -31.64 -5.82
CA ARG A 218 2.72 -32.67 -4.83
C ARG A 218 3.83 -32.21 -3.88
N ILE A 219 4.88 -31.57 -4.40
CA ILE A 219 5.96 -31.00 -3.58
C ILE A 219 5.44 -29.82 -2.75
N MET A 220 4.64 -28.96 -3.35
CA MET A 220 4.12 -27.73 -2.73
C MET A 220 2.81 -27.96 -1.96
N SER A 221 2.30 -29.21 -1.90
CA SER A 221 1.00 -29.51 -1.28
C SER A 221 0.87 -29.01 0.17
N LYS A 222 1.98 -29.03 0.92
CA LYS A 222 2.02 -28.49 2.29
C LYS A 222 1.79 -26.98 2.38
N TYR A 223 2.02 -26.26 1.30
CA TYR A 223 1.96 -24.79 1.27
C TYR A 223 0.69 -24.28 0.59
N TYR A 224 -0.05 -25.14 -0.13
CA TYR A 224 -1.34 -24.76 -0.72
C TYR A 224 -2.43 -24.63 0.35
N VAL A 225 -3.43 -23.82 0.03
CA VAL A 225 -4.64 -23.70 0.85
C VAL A 225 -5.32 -25.07 0.92
N ASP A 226 -5.65 -25.51 2.13
CA ASP A 226 -6.36 -26.76 2.33
C ASP A 226 -7.78 -26.66 1.75
N THR A 227 -8.05 -27.41 0.70
CA THR A 227 -9.35 -27.44 0.01
C THR A 227 -10.46 -28.08 0.84
N THR A 228 -10.12 -28.81 1.91
CA THR A 228 -11.11 -29.36 2.84
C THR A 228 -11.63 -28.28 3.78
N ILE A 229 -10.77 -27.31 4.16
CA ILE A 229 -11.10 -26.17 5.04
C ILE A 229 -11.68 -25.02 4.22
N PHE A 230 -11.06 -24.73 3.07
CA PHE A 230 -11.48 -23.69 2.14
C PHE A 230 -11.87 -24.31 0.79
N PRO A 231 -13.09 -24.82 0.63
CA PRO A 231 -13.53 -25.40 -0.65
C PRO A 231 -13.43 -24.38 -1.77
N THR A 232 -13.02 -24.84 -2.94
CA THR A 232 -12.93 -23.96 -4.12
C THR A 232 -14.29 -23.40 -4.47
N MET A 233 -14.41 -22.08 -4.49
CA MET A 233 -15.65 -21.43 -4.89
C MET A 233 -15.93 -21.68 -6.36
N LYS A 234 -17.12 -22.19 -6.66
CA LYS A 234 -17.56 -22.40 -8.05
C LYS A 234 -17.73 -21.01 -8.69
N GLN A 235 -17.12 -20.83 -9.86
CA GLN A 235 -17.34 -19.63 -10.65
C GLN A 235 -18.71 -19.74 -11.31
N ASN A 236 -19.64 -18.89 -10.87
CA ASN A 236 -20.95 -18.75 -11.51
C ASN A 236 -20.86 -17.68 -12.59
N LEU A 237 -21.64 -17.84 -13.65
CA LEU A 237 -21.86 -16.76 -14.60
C LEU A 237 -22.53 -15.60 -13.87
N THR A 238 -22.11 -14.37 -14.17
CA THR A 238 -22.62 -13.17 -13.54
C THR A 238 -23.18 -12.23 -14.60
N ALA A 239 -24.24 -11.53 -14.25
CA ALA A 239 -24.82 -10.47 -15.08
C ALA A 239 -25.08 -9.23 -14.23
N VAL A 240 -25.18 -8.08 -14.89
CA VAL A 240 -25.63 -6.84 -14.23
C VAL A 240 -27.07 -7.02 -13.78
N TYR A 241 -27.31 -6.79 -12.50
CA TYR A 241 -28.65 -6.93 -11.95
C TYR A 241 -29.55 -5.80 -12.44
N SER A 242 -30.74 -6.18 -12.93
CA SER A 242 -31.88 -5.31 -13.24
C SER A 242 -33.14 -6.02 -12.81
N ARG A 243 -34.13 -5.29 -12.32
CA ARG A 243 -35.41 -5.85 -11.94
C ARG A 243 -36.15 -6.46 -13.13
N ASP A 244 -36.01 -5.88 -14.32
CA ASP A 244 -36.60 -6.40 -15.55
C ASP A 244 -36.05 -7.79 -15.92
N LYS A 245 -34.81 -8.09 -15.49
CA LYS A 245 -34.13 -9.35 -15.77
C LYS A 245 -33.99 -10.26 -14.51
N GLU A 246 -34.87 -10.05 -13.53
CA GLU A 246 -34.80 -10.77 -12.25
C GLU A 246 -34.94 -12.30 -12.39
N TYR A 247 -35.63 -12.74 -13.45
CA TYR A 247 -35.78 -14.17 -13.80
C TYR A 247 -34.43 -14.92 -14.03
N LEU A 248 -33.37 -14.18 -14.37
CA LEU A 248 -32.04 -14.75 -14.57
C LEU A 248 -31.35 -15.10 -13.25
N PHE A 249 -31.81 -14.57 -12.12
CA PHE A 249 -31.14 -14.67 -10.83
C PHE A 249 -31.89 -15.60 -9.86
N ASP A 250 -31.13 -16.26 -8.98
CA ASP A 250 -31.68 -17.06 -7.88
C ASP A 250 -31.79 -16.21 -6.60
N LEU A 251 -32.88 -15.48 -6.48
CA LEU A 251 -33.15 -14.59 -5.36
C LEU A 251 -33.36 -15.28 -4.02
N ASN A 252 -33.65 -16.58 -4.03
CA ASN A 252 -33.95 -17.34 -2.83
C ASN A 252 -32.68 -17.93 -2.19
N SER A 253 -31.56 -17.87 -2.88
CA SER A 253 -30.28 -18.32 -2.32
C SER A 253 -29.90 -17.46 -1.11
N PRO A 254 -29.56 -18.05 0.05
CA PRO A 254 -29.19 -17.31 1.26
C PRO A 254 -27.94 -16.44 1.06
N ASN A 255 -27.07 -16.82 0.13
CA ASN A 255 -25.81 -16.13 -0.17
C ASN A 255 -25.88 -15.21 -1.39
N PHE A 256 -27.08 -14.90 -1.89
CA PHE A 256 -27.24 -14.02 -3.05
C PHE A 256 -26.64 -12.62 -2.82
N PHE A 257 -26.91 -12.03 -1.67
CA PHE A 257 -26.26 -10.82 -1.20
C PHE A 257 -25.28 -11.16 -0.08
N THR A 258 -23.99 -11.15 -0.37
CA THR A 258 -22.94 -11.37 0.65
C THR A 258 -22.98 -10.26 1.71
N SER A 259 -22.51 -10.55 2.93
CA SER A 259 -22.45 -9.57 4.02
C SER A 259 -21.66 -8.30 3.63
N ALA A 260 -20.60 -8.44 2.85
CA ALA A 260 -19.83 -7.30 2.34
C ALA A 260 -20.63 -6.45 1.33
N THR A 261 -21.49 -7.08 0.51
CA THR A 261 -22.37 -6.37 -0.42
C THR A 261 -23.49 -5.63 0.32
N ARG A 262 -24.08 -6.27 1.34
CA ARG A 262 -25.11 -5.67 2.19
C ARG A 262 -24.59 -4.45 2.93
N SER A 263 -23.46 -4.56 3.61
CA SER A 263 -22.83 -3.44 4.33
C SER A 263 -22.45 -2.29 3.40
N ARG A 264 -22.01 -2.58 2.17
CA ARG A 264 -21.72 -1.57 1.15
C ARG A 264 -22.94 -0.82 0.68
N ILE A 265 -24.06 -1.51 0.45
CA ILE A 265 -25.33 -0.87 0.07
C ILE A 265 -25.80 0.05 1.20
N VAL A 266 -25.77 -0.42 2.44
CA VAL A 266 -26.13 0.39 3.60
C VAL A 266 -25.24 1.62 3.74
N GLN A 267 -23.93 1.47 3.63
CA GLN A 267 -23.00 2.62 3.64
C GLN A 267 -23.32 3.62 2.55
N PHE A 268 -23.61 3.15 1.33
CA PHE A 268 -23.98 4.03 0.23
C PHE A 268 -25.25 4.86 0.53
N ILE A 269 -26.22 4.28 1.22
CA ILE A 269 -27.43 4.98 1.67
C ILE A 269 -27.07 5.98 2.76
N LEU A 270 -26.30 5.59 3.78
CA LEU A 270 -25.89 6.46 4.88
C LEU A 270 -25.11 7.67 4.40
N ASP A 271 -24.25 7.53 3.39
CA ASP A 271 -23.44 8.61 2.82
C ASP A 271 -24.27 9.64 2.03
N ARG A 272 -25.46 9.29 1.61
CA ARG A 272 -26.32 10.13 0.75
C ARG A 272 -27.61 10.59 1.39
N THR A 273 -27.95 10.07 2.54
CA THR A 273 -29.15 10.47 3.28
C THR A 273 -28.98 11.87 3.87
N ARG A 274 -29.99 12.71 3.68
CA ARG A 274 -30.04 14.07 4.24
C ARG A 274 -30.45 14.05 5.71
N PHE A 275 -29.94 15.05 6.46
CA PHE A 275 -30.24 15.24 7.87
C PHE A 275 -30.82 16.63 8.19
N THR A 276 -31.33 17.35 7.17
CA THR A 276 -32.06 18.61 7.34
C THR A 276 -33.31 18.61 6.43
N GLU A 277 -34.36 19.28 6.88
CA GLU A 277 -35.60 19.46 6.08
C GLU A 277 -35.46 20.62 5.09
N THR A 278 -34.68 21.65 5.44
CA THR A 278 -34.49 22.85 4.63
C THR A 278 -33.60 22.54 3.42
N LYS A 279 -34.06 22.99 2.23
CA LYS A 279 -33.26 22.91 1.00
C LYS A 279 -32.14 23.93 0.91
N GLU A 280 -32.00 24.79 1.92
CA GLU A 280 -31.04 25.91 1.93
C GLU A 280 -29.61 25.45 2.21
N ASP A 281 -29.41 24.33 2.93
CA ASP A 281 -28.09 23.73 3.15
C ASP A 281 -27.90 22.53 2.20
N ASP A 282 -27.35 22.81 1.02
CA ASP A 282 -27.07 21.78 0.01
C ASP A 282 -26.06 20.72 0.48
N PHE A 283 -25.37 20.97 1.61
CA PHE A 283 -24.33 20.11 2.18
C PHE A 283 -24.81 19.21 3.33
N ALA A 284 -26.06 19.28 3.70
CA ALA A 284 -26.61 18.57 4.85
C ALA A 284 -26.94 17.11 4.54
N PHE A 285 -25.95 16.29 4.19
CA PHE A 285 -26.09 14.86 3.96
C PHE A 285 -24.84 14.10 4.39
N GLY A 286 -24.99 12.81 4.66
CA GLY A 286 -23.93 11.86 4.93
C GLY A 286 -23.59 11.64 6.40
N ILE A 287 -23.33 10.38 6.73
CA ILE A 287 -23.02 9.95 8.10
C ILE A 287 -21.67 10.47 8.58
N GLU A 288 -20.66 10.57 7.72
CA GLU A 288 -19.34 11.08 8.08
C GLU A 288 -19.41 12.51 8.63
N ARG A 289 -20.26 13.36 8.04
CA ARG A 289 -20.46 14.70 8.54
C ARG A 289 -21.14 14.72 9.91
N LEU A 290 -22.11 13.83 10.13
CA LEU A 290 -22.77 13.71 11.45
C LEU A 290 -21.80 13.21 12.52
N ILE A 291 -20.85 12.36 12.17
CA ILE A 291 -19.78 11.92 13.08
C ILE A 291 -18.80 13.08 13.34
N SER A 292 -18.41 13.84 12.34
CA SER A 292 -17.50 14.99 12.52
C SER A 292 -18.13 16.13 13.34
N GLU A 293 -19.45 16.30 13.28
CA GLU A 293 -20.19 17.26 14.07
C GLU A 293 -20.68 16.67 15.43
N HIS A 294 -20.17 15.48 15.81
CA HIS A 294 -20.45 14.80 17.07
C HIS A 294 -21.94 14.44 17.32
N ALA A 295 -22.76 14.42 16.26
CA ALA A 295 -24.12 13.91 16.36
C ALA A 295 -24.14 12.39 16.58
N TYR A 296 -23.23 11.66 15.93
CA TYR A 296 -22.91 10.25 16.19
C TYR A 296 -21.44 10.11 16.58
N VAL A 297 -21.11 9.02 17.27
CA VAL A 297 -19.72 8.70 17.69
C VAL A 297 -19.10 7.69 16.77
N ALA A 298 -19.90 6.76 16.21
CA ALA A 298 -19.39 5.70 15.36
C ALA A 298 -20.47 5.14 14.43
N ALA A 299 -20.02 4.66 13.26
CA ALA A 299 -20.83 3.93 12.30
C ALA A 299 -19.98 2.78 11.72
N TYR A 300 -20.44 1.53 11.81
CA TYR A 300 -19.65 0.37 11.38
C TYR A 300 -20.50 -0.87 11.12
N PRO A 301 -20.08 -1.75 10.18
CA PRO A 301 -20.65 -3.09 10.05
C PRO A 301 -20.04 -4.04 11.07
N LEU A 302 -20.78 -5.09 11.42
CA LEU A 302 -20.32 -6.09 12.40
C LEU A 302 -19.36 -7.11 11.76
N HIS A 303 -18.42 -7.57 12.58
CA HIS A 303 -17.71 -8.81 12.30
C HIS A 303 -18.64 -10.03 12.40
N ASP A 304 -18.39 -11.03 11.59
CA ASP A 304 -19.15 -12.29 11.59
C ASP A 304 -18.71 -13.16 12.77
N GLY A 305 -19.45 -13.05 13.87
CA GLY A 305 -19.25 -13.85 15.05
C GLY A 305 -18.02 -13.55 15.90
N ASN A 306 -17.75 -14.46 16.82
CA ASN A 306 -16.69 -14.35 17.80
C ASN A 306 -15.41 -15.08 17.32
N LEU A 307 -14.24 -14.63 17.77
CA LEU A 307 -12.95 -15.27 17.50
C LEU A 307 -12.80 -16.69 18.12
N HIS A 308 -13.72 -17.10 18.99
CA HIS A 308 -13.65 -18.39 19.68
C HIS A 308 -14.77 -19.39 19.31
N THR A 309 -15.70 -18.99 18.43
CA THR A 309 -16.77 -19.86 17.92
C THR A 309 -16.38 -20.46 16.58
N ALA A 310 -16.28 -21.77 16.51
CA ALA A 310 -15.81 -22.52 15.34
C ALA A 310 -16.67 -22.33 14.06
N ASP A 311 -17.90 -21.84 14.17
CA ASP A 311 -18.84 -21.74 13.06
C ASP A 311 -18.78 -20.39 12.33
N SER A 312 -17.91 -19.46 12.75
CA SER A 312 -17.81 -18.14 12.13
C SER A 312 -16.69 -18.07 11.10
N MET A 313 -16.92 -17.35 9.99
CA MET A 313 -15.89 -17.07 9.00
C MET A 313 -14.71 -16.30 9.61
N ARG A 314 -14.97 -15.42 10.59
CA ARG A 314 -13.95 -14.71 11.35
C ARG A 314 -13.01 -15.66 12.09
N TYR A 315 -13.52 -16.68 12.74
CA TYR A 315 -12.73 -17.71 13.42
C TYR A 315 -11.87 -18.50 12.42
N LEU A 316 -12.48 -18.93 11.33
CA LEU A 316 -11.78 -19.67 10.27
C LEU A 316 -10.62 -18.89 9.69
N LEU A 317 -10.84 -17.62 9.34
CA LEU A 317 -9.77 -16.73 8.84
C LEU A 317 -8.71 -16.45 9.91
N TYR A 318 -9.10 -16.32 11.18
CA TYR A 318 -8.15 -16.09 12.26
C TYR A 318 -7.22 -17.29 12.50
N THR A 319 -7.74 -18.51 12.49
CA THR A 319 -6.97 -19.73 12.77
C THR A 319 -6.12 -20.17 11.58
N GLU A 320 -6.67 -20.09 10.36
CA GLU A 320 -6.04 -20.68 9.17
C GLU A 320 -5.27 -19.65 8.33
N TRP A 321 -5.64 -18.37 8.39
CA TRP A 321 -4.97 -17.35 7.59
C TRP A 321 -4.10 -16.41 8.42
N ALA A 322 -4.60 -15.85 9.53
CA ALA A 322 -3.88 -14.86 10.35
C ALA A 322 -2.87 -15.47 11.33
N SER A 323 -2.75 -16.81 11.37
CA SER A 323 -1.84 -17.51 12.27
C SER A 323 -0.40 -17.46 11.76
N LEU A 324 0.55 -17.01 12.60
CA LEU A 324 1.98 -17.01 12.30
C LEU A 324 2.53 -18.43 12.04
N ARG A 325 1.91 -19.47 12.58
CA ARG A 325 2.29 -20.86 12.31
C ARG A 325 2.06 -21.26 10.85
N LYS A 326 1.17 -20.53 10.16
CA LYS A 326 0.83 -20.74 8.75
C LYS A 326 1.49 -19.71 7.83
N CYS A 327 2.57 -19.04 8.27
CA CYS A 327 3.20 -17.94 7.52
C CYS A 327 3.63 -18.33 6.09
N LEU A 328 4.06 -19.56 5.87
CA LEU A 328 4.47 -20.06 4.55
C LEU A 328 3.31 -20.58 3.68
N HIS A 329 2.08 -20.69 4.21
CA HIS A 329 0.95 -21.15 3.43
C HIS A 329 0.38 -20.07 2.51
N TYR A 330 -0.18 -20.46 1.37
CA TYR A 330 -0.89 -19.56 0.46
C TYR A 330 -2.13 -18.98 1.14
N GLN A 331 -2.54 -17.80 0.68
CA GLN A 331 -3.68 -17.08 1.23
C GLN A 331 -5.00 -17.51 0.57
N PRO A 332 -6.10 -17.65 1.34
CA PRO A 332 -7.43 -17.93 0.81
C PRO A 332 -8.09 -16.66 0.27
N LEU A 333 -7.57 -16.12 -0.86
CA LEU A 333 -7.93 -14.79 -1.40
C LEU A 333 -9.42 -14.61 -1.67
N ASP A 334 -10.12 -15.65 -2.10
CA ASP A 334 -11.57 -15.57 -2.39
C ASP A 334 -12.38 -15.35 -1.12
N TYR A 335 -12.00 -16.01 -0.02
CA TYR A 335 -12.63 -15.85 1.29
C TYR A 335 -12.29 -14.49 1.92
N ILE A 336 -11.07 -14.01 1.72
CA ILE A 336 -10.67 -12.66 2.14
C ILE A 336 -11.52 -11.60 1.41
N LYS A 337 -11.69 -11.75 0.09
CA LYS A 337 -12.54 -10.86 -0.73
C LYS A 337 -14.00 -10.93 -0.29
N GLU A 338 -14.54 -12.10 0.01
CA GLU A 338 -15.91 -12.27 0.46
C GLU A 338 -16.15 -11.62 1.81
N TYR A 339 -15.17 -11.70 2.72
CA TYR A 339 -15.30 -11.16 4.08
C TYR A 339 -15.04 -9.65 4.16
N PHE A 340 -13.94 -9.16 3.58
CA PHE A 340 -13.48 -7.76 3.67
C PHE A 340 -13.79 -6.92 2.43
N GLY A 341 -14.16 -7.54 1.33
CA GLY A 341 -14.37 -6.86 0.05
C GLY A 341 -13.14 -6.88 -0.86
N VAL A 342 -13.33 -6.34 -2.07
CA VAL A 342 -12.38 -6.43 -3.19
C VAL A 342 -11.10 -5.63 -2.91
N LYS A 343 -11.21 -4.41 -2.35
CA LYS A 343 -10.07 -3.50 -2.13
C LYS A 343 -9.00 -4.14 -1.24
N ILE A 344 -9.43 -4.75 -0.13
CA ILE A 344 -8.55 -5.47 0.79
C ILE A 344 -8.07 -6.79 0.17
N GLY A 345 -8.95 -7.51 -0.52
CA GLY A 345 -8.57 -8.72 -1.25
C GLY A 345 -7.47 -8.48 -2.26
N LEU A 346 -7.51 -7.37 -3.02
CA LEU A 346 -6.46 -6.98 -3.98
C LEU A 346 -5.15 -6.60 -3.31
N TYR A 347 -5.21 -5.96 -2.14
CA TYR A 347 -3.99 -5.69 -1.35
C TYR A 347 -3.25 -6.98 -1.00
N PHE A 348 -3.95 -7.96 -0.41
CA PHE A 348 -3.34 -9.23 -0.05
C PHE A 348 -2.93 -10.06 -1.27
N ALA A 349 -3.64 -9.95 -2.39
CA ALA A 349 -3.26 -10.58 -3.64
C ALA A 349 -1.96 -9.98 -4.18
N TRP A 350 -1.82 -8.65 -4.15
CA TRP A 350 -0.62 -7.96 -4.57
C TRP A 350 0.57 -8.24 -3.65
N LEU A 351 0.38 -8.14 -2.33
CA LEU A 351 1.42 -8.41 -1.34
C LEU A 351 1.89 -9.88 -1.43
N GLY A 352 0.96 -10.82 -1.58
CA GLY A 352 1.28 -12.24 -1.78
C GLY A 352 2.05 -12.49 -3.08
N PHE A 353 1.68 -11.83 -4.17
CA PHE A 353 2.38 -11.92 -5.45
C PHE A 353 3.79 -11.32 -5.35
N TYR A 354 3.93 -10.14 -4.74
CA TYR A 354 5.22 -9.50 -4.52
C TYR A 354 6.15 -10.37 -3.68
N THR A 355 5.65 -10.91 -2.57
CA THR A 355 6.39 -11.84 -1.71
C THR A 355 6.85 -13.08 -2.48
N HIS A 356 5.99 -13.63 -3.33
CA HIS A 356 6.33 -14.80 -4.15
C HIS A 356 7.42 -14.48 -5.18
N MET A 357 7.36 -13.32 -5.81
CA MET A 357 8.36 -12.87 -6.78
C MET A 357 9.70 -12.51 -6.13
N LEU A 358 9.73 -12.17 -4.83
CA LEU A 358 10.98 -11.96 -4.08
C LEU A 358 11.75 -13.26 -3.82
N ILE A 359 11.12 -14.44 -3.88
CA ILE A 359 11.80 -15.72 -3.64
C ILE A 359 12.96 -15.92 -4.62
N PRO A 360 12.78 -15.90 -5.95
CA PRO A 360 13.91 -16.07 -6.88
C PRO A 360 14.94 -14.95 -6.74
N ALA A 361 14.53 -13.71 -6.49
CA ALA A 361 15.44 -12.59 -6.27
C ALA A 361 16.31 -12.81 -5.02
N SER A 362 15.72 -13.29 -3.93
CA SER A 362 16.42 -13.62 -2.69
C SER A 362 17.43 -14.76 -2.87
N ILE A 363 17.05 -15.80 -3.61
CA ILE A 363 17.94 -16.93 -3.89
C ILE A 363 19.16 -16.46 -4.68
N VAL A 364 18.97 -15.69 -5.76
CA VAL A 364 20.08 -15.17 -6.57
C VAL A 364 20.96 -14.22 -5.75
N GLY A 365 20.37 -13.32 -4.95
CA GLY A 365 21.10 -12.40 -4.08
C GLY A 365 21.93 -13.14 -3.03
N LEU A 366 21.38 -14.18 -2.42
CA LEU A 366 22.09 -15.01 -1.46
C LEU A 366 23.23 -15.80 -2.12
N LEU A 367 23.05 -16.34 -3.32
CA LEU A 367 24.10 -17.02 -4.08
C LEU A 367 25.24 -16.04 -4.44
N CYS A 368 24.93 -14.81 -4.85
CA CYS A 368 25.93 -13.77 -5.10
C CYS A 368 26.71 -13.43 -3.82
N PHE A 369 26.03 -13.33 -2.68
CA PHE A 369 26.69 -13.07 -1.40
C PHE A 369 27.58 -14.24 -0.95
N ILE A 370 27.14 -15.49 -1.11
CA ILE A 370 27.93 -16.69 -0.82
C ILE A 370 29.18 -16.74 -1.72
N TYR A 371 29.04 -16.42 -3.00
CA TYR A 371 30.16 -16.29 -3.92
C TYR A 371 31.16 -15.22 -3.43
N SER A 372 30.67 -14.06 -3.01
CA SER A 372 31.50 -12.98 -2.47
C SER A 372 32.27 -13.44 -1.21
N CYS A 373 31.63 -14.19 -0.31
CA CYS A 373 32.28 -14.77 0.88
C CYS A 373 33.35 -15.80 0.49
N SER A 374 33.08 -16.65 -0.51
CA SER A 374 34.02 -17.69 -0.93
C SER A 374 35.29 -17.12 -1.62
N THR A 375 35.14 -15.98 -2.31
CA THR A 375 36.24 -15.30 -3.04
C THR A 375 36.93 -14.20 -2.22
N LEU A 376 36.51 -13.96 -0.97
CA LEU A 376 36.98 -12.88 -0.10
C LEU A 376 38.48 -12.84 0.07
N TYR A 377 39.09 -14.01 0.26
CA TYR A 377 40.52 -14.15 0.51
C TYR A 377 41.38 -14.24 -0.77
N TYR A 378 40.75 -14.31 -1.94
CA TYR A 378 41.42 -14.33 -3.23
C TYR A 378 41.40 -12.97 -3.96
N ASN A 379 40.92 -11.93 -3.30
CA ASN A 379 40.85 -10.60 -3.88
C ASN A 379 42.18 -9.86 -3.70
N GLU A 380 42.95 -9.76 -4.77
CA GLU A 380 44.27 -9.15 -4.80
C GLU A 380 44.34 -7.74 -4.15
N PRO A 381 43.48 -6.77 -4.48
CA PRO A 381 43.55 -5.43 -3.89
C PRO A 381 43.31 -5.38 -2.37
N SER A 382 42.46 -6.27 -1.81
CA SER A 382 42.28 -6.33 -0.35
C SER A 382 43.43 -7.10 0.34
N GLU A 383 44.02 -8.05 -0.35
CA GLU A 383 45.20 -8.76 0.18
C GLU A 383 46.42 -7.84 0.17
N ASP A 384 46.63 -7.02 -0.86
CA ASP A 384 47.66 -6.00 -0.90
C ASP A 384 47.57 -5.01 0.29
N ILE A 385 46.36 -4.64 0.71
CA ILE A 385 46.15 -3.78 1.89
C ILE A 385 46.51 -4.54 3.18
N CYS A 386 46.09 -5.81 3.31
CA CYS A 386 46.21 -6.57 4.55
C CYS A 386 47.63 -7.15 4.81
N ASN A 387 48.28 -7.66 3.74
CA ASN A 387 49.52 -8.45 3.86
C ASN A 387 50.80 -7.71 3.41
N ARG A 388 50.69 -6.43 3.05
CA ARG A 388 51.84 -5.65 2.58
C ARG A 388 52.90 -5.47 3.66
N ASN A 389 54.14 -5.65 3.26
CA ASN A 389 55.34 -5.31 4.05
C ASN A 389 55.70 -3.83 3.79
N GLY A 390 55.19 -2.92 4.62
CA GLY A 390 55.45 -1.47 4.57
C GLY A 390 54.19 -0.66 4.79
N SER A 391 54.30 0.49 5.47
CA SER A 391 53.21 1.45 5.71
C SER A 391 52.95 2.29 4.47
N ILE A 392 51.68 2.45 4.09
CA ILE A 392 51.22 3.47 3.14
C ILE A 392 50.51 4.55 3.94
N GLU A 393 51.24 5.68 4.12
CA GLU A 393 50.69 6.82 4.84
C GLU A 393 49.65 7.56 3.97
N MET A 394 48.45 7.60 4.47
CA MET A 394 47.36 8.30 3.81
C MET A 394 47.22 9.73 4.32
N CYS A 395 46.80 10.65 3.46
CA CYS A 395 46.54 12.04 3.80
C CYS A 395 45.36 12.17 4.78
N PRO A 396 45.35 13.24 5.63
CA PRO A 396 44.32 13.44 6.65
C PRO A 396 42.89 13.57 6.06
N LEU A 397 41.93 12.87 6.63
CA LEU A 397 40.51 12.93 6.22
C LEU A 397 39.78 14.20 6.68
N CYS A 398 40.37 14.96 7.61
CA CYS A 398 39.85 16.25 8.07
C CYS A 398 40.96 17.26 8.30
N ASP A 399 40.64 18.57 8.36
CA ASP A 399 41.61 19.63 8.61
C ASP A 399 41.96 19.68 10.08
N HIS A 400 43.24 19.92 10.43
CA HIS A 400 43.85 20.14 11.74
C HIS A 400 43.91 18.94 12.69
N PHE A 401 42.87 18.16 12.89
CA PHE A 401 42.75 17.17 13.97
C PHE A 401 42.97 15.74 13.52
N CYS A 402 42.73 15.43 12.26
CA CYS A 402 43.05 14.12 11.73
C CYS A 402 44.54 14.07 11.43
N GLY A 403 45.20 13.08 12.00
CA GLY A 403 46.58 12.73 11.66
C GLY A 403 46.64 11.98 10.33
N TYR A 404 47.88 11.75 9.90
CA TYR A 404 48.16 10.74 8.88
C TYR A 404 47.81 9.37 9.44
N TRP A 405 47.37 8.47 8.59
CA TRP A 405 46.93 7.14 9.03
C TRP A 405 47.43 6.08 8.04
N ASP A 406 47.72 4.88 8.55
CA ASP A 406 48.20 3.79 7.71
C ASP A 406 47.03 3.06 7.04
N LEU A 407 47.10 2.86 5.72
CA LEU A 407 46.13 2.14 4.95
C LEU A 407 45.88 0.71 5.46
N LYS A 408 46.85 0.09 6.11
CA LYS A 408 46.73 -1.25 6.69
C LYS A 408 45.67 -1.34 7.80
N GLU A 409 45.40 -0.24 8.50
CA GLU A 409 44.35 -0.19 9.54
C GLU A 409 42.96 -0.43 8.93
N THR A 410 42.79 -0.22 7.62
CA THR A 410 41.52 -0.40 6.90
C THR A 410 41.37 -1.79 6.32
N CYS A 411 42.22 -2.76 6.64
CA CYS A 411 42.12 -4.12 6.12
C CYS A 411 40.74 -4.76 6.31
N LEU A 412 40.15 -4.62 7.51
CA LEU A 412 38.81 -5.11 7.79
C LEU A 412 37.74 -4.42 6.89
N HIS A 413 37.85 -3.10 6.75
CA HIS A 413 36.92 -2.33 5.89
C HIS A 413 37.06 -2.72 4.42
N ALA A 414 38.27 -2.92 3.92
CA ALA A 414 38.54 -3.36 2.55
C ALA A 414 37.91 -4.73 2.25
N ARG A 415 38.05 -5.69 3.19
CA ARG A 415 37.42 -7.01 3.07
C ARG A 415 35.88 -6.94 3.11
N ILE A 416 35.33 -6.17 4.05
CA ILE A 416 33.86 -5.99 4.12
C ILE A 416 33.35 -5.30 2.84
N THR A 417 34.05 -4.29 2.34
CA THR A 417 33.68 -3.61 1.07
C THR A 417 33.64 -4.59 -0.09
N TYR A 418 34.58 -5.53 -0.17
CA TYR A 418 34.61 -6.52 -1.25
C TYR A 418 33.36 -7.42 -1.27
N LEU A 419 32.75 -7.71 -0.11
CA LEU A 419 31.50 -8.50 -0.04
C LEU A 419 30.38 -7.84 -0.86
N PHE A 420 30.42 -6.53 -1.03
CA PHE A 420 29.38 -5.75 -1.72
C PHE A 420 29.87 -5.13 -3.02
N ASP A 421 31.20 -5.03 -3.26
CA ASP A 421 31.80 -4.45 -4.46
C ASP A 421 32.63 -5.48 -5.23
N ASN A 422 31.96 -6.37 -5.95
CA ASN A 422 32.57 -7.44 -6.71
C ASN A 422 31.78 -7.67 -8.04
N PRO A 423 32.31 -8.47 -8.98
CA PRO A 423 31.63 -8.72 -10.27
C PRO A 423 30.25 -9.36 -10.13
N SER A 424 30.01 -10.16 -9.07
CA SER A 424 28.70 -10.79 -8.87
C SER A 424 27.60 -9.79 -8.52
N THR A 425 27.94 -8.67 -7.86
CA THR A 425 26.99 -7.60 -7.54
C THR A 425 26.55 -6.83 -8.78
N VAL A 426 27.44 -6.67 -9.75
CA VAL A 426 27.10 -6.08 -11.06
C VAL A 426 26.15 -6.99 -11.83
N PHE A 427 26.43 -8.29 -11.87
CA PHE A 427 25.51 -9.28 -12.44
C PHE A 427 24.13 -9.22 -11.74
N PHE A 428 24.13 -9.15 -10.41
CA PHE A 428 22.91 -9.07 -9.64
C PHE A 428 22.09 -7.80 -9.95
N SER A 429 22.76 -6.68 -10.18
CA SER A 429 22.08 -5.42 -10.57
C SER A 429 21.38 -5.52 -11.93
N ILE A 430 22.03 -6.17 -12.91
CA ILE A 430 21.42 -6.46 -14.21
C ILE A 430 20.21 -7.38 -14.03
N PHE A 431 20.38 -8.47 -13.27
CA PHE A 431 19.29 -9.41 -12.97
C PHE A 431 18.11 -8.70 -12.32
N MET A 432 18.33 -7.84 -11.32
CA MET A 432 17.26 -7.13 -10.62
C MET A 432 16.56 -6.08 -11.48
N SER A 433 17.27 -5.44 -12.39
CA SER A 433 16.66 -4.52 -13.36
C SER A 433 15.68 -5.27 -14.28
N LEU A 434 16.05 -6.47 -14.71
CA LEU A 434 15.17 -7.36 -15.49
C LEU A 434 14.03 -7.92 -14.64
N TRP A 435 14.32 -8.30 -13.41
CA TRP A 435 13.34 -8.80 -12.45
C TRP A 435 12.25 -7.76 -12.18
N ALA A 436 12.60 -6.48 -12.00
CA ALA A 436 11.64 -5.42 -11.75
C ALA A 436 10.63 -5.29 -12.93
N THR A 437 11.09 -5.40 -14.15
CA THR A 437 10.23 -5.39 -15.33
C THR A 437 9.35 -6.65 -15.39
N LEU A 438 9.96 -7.81 -15.20
CA LEU A 438 9.23 -9.09 -15.20
C LEU A 438 8.15 -9.12 -14.12
N PHE A 439 8.45 -8.59 -12.93
CA PHE A 439 7.50 -8.44 -11.85
C PHE A 439 6.26 -7.65 -12.28
N LEU A 440 6.46 -6.49 -12.92
CA LEU A 440 5.34 -5.63 -13.35
C LEU A 440 4.50 -6.30 -14.46
N GLU A 441 5.12 -6.91 -15.45
CA GLU A 441 4.39 -7.54 -16.54
C GLU A 441 3.64 -8.82 -16.08
N LEU A 442 4.25 -9.60 -15.21
CA LEU A 442 3.58 -10.75 -14.59
C LEU A 442 2.45 -10.32 -13.64
N TRP A 443 2.62 -9.19 -12.93
CA TRP A 443 1.54 -8.63 -12.11
C TRP A 443 0.34 -8.22 -12.96
N LYS A 444 0.53 -7.55 -14.10
CA LYS A 444 -0.58 -7.23 -15.03
C LYS A 444 -1.35 -8.48 -15.42
N LYS A 445 -0.64 -9.52 -15.83
CA LYS A 445 -1.25 -10.79 -16.22
C LYS A 445 -2.02 -11.44 -15.07
N TYR A 446 -1.44 -11.48 -13.87
CA TYR A 446 -2.08 -12.05 -12.67
C TYR A 446 -3.27 -11.19 -12.22
N SER A 447 -3.13 -9.87 -12.23
CA SER A 447 -4.22 -8.95 -11.92
C SER A 447 -5.39 -9.10 -12.90
N ALA A 448 -5.13 -9.28 -14.20
CA ALA A 448 -6.18 -9.55 -15.20
C ALA A 448 -6.94 -10.86 -14.91
N GLU A 449 -6.25 -11.91 -14.45
CA GLU A 449 -6.87 -13.16 -14.05
C GLU A 449 -7.76 -12.98 -12.79
N ILE A 450 -7.27 -12.24 -11.78
CA ILE A 450 -8.06 -11.91 -10.58
C ILE A 450 -9.26 -11.03 -10.93
N THR A 451 -9.09 -10.01 -11.77
CA THR A 451 -10.15 -9.11 -12.22
C THR A 451 -11.27 -9.88 -12.90
N HIS A 452 -10.93 -10.85 -13.73
CA HIS A 452 -11.91 -11.74 -14.34
C HIS A 452 -12.56 -12.68 -13.31
N ARG A 453 -11.75 -13.34 -12.44
CA ARG A 453 -12.23 -14.28 -11.42
C ARG A 453 -13.18 -13.64 -10.41
N TRP A 454 -12.94 -12.37 -10.08
CA TRP A 454 -13.77 -11.61 -9.13
C TRP A 454 -14.84 -10.75 -9.78
N ASP A 455 -14.98 -10.85 -11.10
CA ASP A 455 -15.96 -10.16 -11.90
C ASP A 455 -15.88 -8.63 -11.76
N LEU A 456 -14.67 -8.10 -11.90
CA LEU A 456 -14.38 -6.67 -11.85
C LEU A 456 -14.28 -6.05 -13.26
N THR A 457 -14.48 -6.85 -14.31
CA THR A 457 -14.51 -6.39 -15.70
C THR A 457 -15.70 -5.45 -15.91
N GLY A 458 -15.49 -4.32 -16.58
CA GLY A 458 -16.53 -3.32 -16.81
C GLY A 458 -16.72 -2.30 -15.68
N LEU A 459 -15.82 -2.27 -14.68
CA LEU A 459 -15.73 -1.19 -13.71
C LEU A 459 -14.86 -0.08 -14.28
N ASP A 460 -15.47 0.87 -14.96
CA ASP A 460 -14.78 2.08 -15.39
C ASP A 460 -14.98 3.21 -14.38
N ALA A 461 -13.92 4.02 -14.15
CA ALA A 461 -14.00 5.21 -13.30
C ALA A 461 -15.09 6.20 -13.77
N GLN A 462 -15.47 6.14 -15.04
CA GLN A 462 -16.54 6.96 -15.61
C GLN A 462 -17.94 6.54 -15.15
N GLU A 463 -18.13 5.25 -14.79
CA GLU A 463 -19.39 4.72 -14.25
C GLU A 463 -19.50 4.93 -12.73
N GLU A 464 -18.41 5.34 -12.06
CA GLU A 464 -18.43 5.62 -10.64
C GLU A 464 -19.28 6.87 -10.35
N TYR A 465 -20.11 6.78 -9.31
CA TYR A 465 -20.96 7.91 -8.90
C TYR A 465 -20.09 9.06 -8.37
N PRO A 466 -20.51 10.31 -8.66
CA PRO A 466 -19.79 11.47 -8.16
C PRO A 466 -19.79 11.51 -6.62
N ARG A 467 -18.69 12.01 -6.07
CA ARG A 467 -18.52 12.19 -4.62
C ARG A 467 -19.58 13.12 -4.06
N PRO A 468 -20.16 12.83 -2.88
CA PRO A 468 -21.06 13.74 -2.20
C PRO A 468 -20.47 15.14 -2.00
N GLN A 469 -19.21 15.26 -1.58
CA GLN A 469 -18.50 16.53 -1.36
C GLN A 469 -18.32 17.32 -2.67
N TYR A 470 -18.07 16.65 -3.79
CA TYR A 470 -17.98 17.27 -5.12
C TYR A 470 -19.31 17.89 -5.53
N LEU A 471 -20.40 17.16 -5.40
CA LEU A 471 -21.75 17.64 -5.70
C LEU A 471 -22.12 18.84 -4.82
N ALA A 472 -21.79 18.75 -3.54
CA ALA A 472 -22.06 19.77 -2.57
C ALA A 472 -21.34 21.09 -2.90
N ARG A 473 -20.03 21.06 -3.20
CA ARG A 473 -19.25 22.26 -3.57
C ARG A 473 -19.74 22.93 -4.84
N LEU A 474 -20.33 22.18 -5.75
CA LEU A 474 -20.79 22.66 -7.05
C LEU A 474 -22.30 22.90 -7.11
N ALA A 475 -23.01 22.81 -5.99
CA ALA A 475 -24.44 23.01 -5.90
C ALA A 475 -24.88 24.40 -6.37
N HIS A 476 -24.02 25.42 -6.23
CA HIS A 476 -24.27 26.78 -6.70
C HIS A 476 -24.21 26.95 -8.23
N ILE A 477 -23.72 25.94 -8.98
CA ILE A 477 -23.59 26.01 -10.44
C ILE A 477 -24.94 25.63 -11.08
N LYS A 478 -25.59 26.62 -11.68
CA LYS A 478 -26.89 26.43 -12.35
C LYS A 478 -26.82 25.61 -13.65
N LYS A 479 -25.62 25.59 -14.31
CA LYS A 479 -25.45 24.82 -15.57
C LYS A 479 -25.21 23.35 -15.24
N LYS A 480 -26.18 22.51 -15.56
CA LYS A 480 -26.08 21.06 -15.41
C LYS A 480 -25.86 20.41 -16.78
N SER A 481 -25.24 19.28 -16.84
CA SER A 481 -25.12 18.41 -18.01
C SER A 481 -25.50 16.99 -17.61
N ILE A 482 -26.19 16.29 -18.51
CA ILE A 482 -26.49 14.88 -18.32
C ILE A 482 -25.24 14.10 -18.64
N ASN A 483 -24.82 13.27 -17.69
CA ASN A 483 -23.71 12.33 -17.92
C ASN A 483 -24.22 11.21 -18.82
N ILE A 484 -23.60 11.05 -19.99
CA ILE A 484 -24.02 10.06 -21.01
C ILE A 484 -23.98 8.62 -20.48
N ILE A 485 -23.06 8.32 -19.55
CA ILE A 485 -22.84 6.95 -19.04
C ILE A 485 -23.82 6.61 -17.92
N THR A 486 -23.94 7.52 -16.93
CA THR A 486 -24.77 7.29 -15.74
C THR A 486 -26.18 7.80 -15.89
N ASN A 487 -26.48 8.58 -16.94
CA ASN A 487 -27.73 9.27 -17.18
C ASN A 487 -28.21 10.14 -16.00
N THR A 488 -27.25 10.63 -15.18
CA THR A 488 -27.51 11.51 -14.04
C THR A 488 -27.20 12.95 -14.42
N GLU A 489 -27.99 13.90 -13.90
CA GLU A 489 -27.69 15.33 -14.02
C GLU A 489 -26.52 15.69 -13.11
N GLU A 490 -25.43 16.16 -13.71
CA GLU A 490 -24.24 16.60 -12.97
C GLU A 490 -23.91 18.07 -13.28
N PRO A 491 -23.31 18.82 -12.32
CA PRO A 491 -22.89 20.19 -12.57
C PRO A 491 -21.77 20.21 -13.63
N LYS A 492 -21.91 21.06 -14.64
CA LYS A 492 -20.92 21.20 -15.71
C LYS A 492 -19.75 22.05 -15.22
N VAL A 493 -18.60 21.42 -15.00
CA VAL A 493 -17.34 22.09 -14.60
C VAL A 493 -16.49 22.31 -15.84
N PRO A 494 -16.23 23.58 -16.24
CA PRO A 494 -15.34 23.86 -17.38
C PRO A 494 -13.90 23.53 -17.01
N TYR A 495 -13.28 22.58 -17.73
CA TYR A 495 -11.95 22.08 -17.46
C TYR A 495 -10.90 23.20 -17.40
N TRP A 496 -10.79 24.01 -18.45
CA TRP A 496 -9.78 25.05 -18.58
C TRP A 496 -9.93 26.23 -17.60
N LYS A 497 -11.17 26.53 -17.16
CA LYS A 497 -11.43 27.69 -16.30
C LYS A 497 -11.35 27.37 -14.79
N MET A 498 -11.69 26.15 -14.39
CA MET A 498 -11.78 25.79 -12.98
C MET A 498 -10.81 24.67 -12.58
N ARG A 499 -10.80 23.53 -13.34
CA ARG A 499 -10.03 22.35 -12.95
C ARG A 499 -8.54 22.53 -13.25
N PHE A 500 -8.19 22.97 -14.46
CA PHE A 500 -6.79 23.09 -14.89
C PHE A 500 -5.95 24.07 -14.04
N PRO A 501 -6.39 25.30 -13.73
CA PRO A 501 -5.65 26.20 -12.87
C PRO A 501 -5.47 25.66 -11.44
N ALA A 502 -6.51 25.03 -10.88
CA ALA A 502 -6.43 24.42 -9.57
C ALA A 502 -5.44 23.24 -9.52
N THR A 503 -5.40 22.42 -10.57
CA THR A 503 -4.43 21.32 -10.67
C THR A 503 -3.01 21.84 -10.81
N ILE A 504 -2.76 22.85 -11.64
CA ILE A 504 -1.42 23.47 -11.76
C ILE A 504 -0.99 24.08 -10.43
N LEU A 505 -1.86 24.85 -9.78
CA LEU A 505 -1.56 25.45 -8.47
C LEU A 505 -1.20 24.35 -7.46
N SER A 506 -1.99 23.31 -7.39
CA SER A 506 -1.78 22.17 -6.49
C SER A 506 -0.40 21.53 -6.72
N PHE A 507 -0.06 21.18 -7.96
CA PHE A 507 1.25 20.59 -8.25
C PHE A 507 2.41 21.60 -8.05
N SER A 508 2.22 22.88 -8.32
CA SER A 508 3.26 23.90 -8.06
C SER A 508 3.57 24.01 -6.57
N VAL A 509 2.55 23.99 -5.70
CA VAL A 509 2.73 24.00 -4.25
C VAL A 509 3.42 22.72 -3.77
N VAL A 510 3.05 21.54 -4.31
CA VAL A 510 3.72 20.27 -4.00
C VAL A 510 5.20 20.32 -4.38
N LEU A 511 5.55 20.82 -5.58
CA LEU A 511 6.95 20.98 -6.00
C LEU A 511 7.72 21.96 -5.11
N LEU A 512 7.08 23.05 -4.69
CA LEU A 512 7.68 23.98 -3.74
C LEU A 512 8.01 23.30 -2.40
N LEU A 513 7.09 22.50 -1.88
CA LEU A 513 7.30 21.77 -0.62
C LEU A 513 8.40 20.72 -0.74
N ILE A 514 8.47 20.03 -1.87
CA ILE A 514 9.58 19.12 -2.17
C ILE A 514 10.91 19.88 -2.19
N ALA A 515 10.96 21.05 -2.81
CA ALA A 515 12.17 21.89 -2.81
C ALA A 515 12.55 22.35 -1.39
N VAL A 516 11.58 22.68 -0.55
CA VAL A 516 11.82 23.02 0.86
C VAL A 516 12.33 21.80 1.65
N ALA A 517 11.78 20.61 1.43
CA ALA A 517 12.26 19.38 2.04
C ALA A 517 13.72 19.06 1.61
N MET A 518 14.04 19.23 0.32
CA MET A 518 15.41 19.07 -0.17
C MET A 518 16.37 20.11 0.44
N ALA A 519 15.92 21.35 0.59
CA ALA A 519 16.69 22.40 1.25
C ALA A 519 16.94 22.08 2.75
N ALA A 520 15.96 21.48 3.43
CA ALA A 520 16.11 21.01 4.81
C ALA A 520 17.16 19.90 4.93
N VAL A 521 17.15 18.91 4.03
CA VAL A 521 18.18 17.85 3.98
C VAL A 521 19.55 18.47 3.75
N LEU A 522 19.69 19.40 2.81
CA LEU A 522 20.94 20.14 2.59
C LEU A 522 21.37 20.93 3.85
N GLY A 523 20.43 21.57 4.54
CA GLY A 523 20.66 22.23 5.83
C GLY A 523 21.22 21.31 6.90
N VAL A 524 20.70 20.09 7.01
CA VAL A 524 21.21 19.05 7.92
C VAL A 524 22.64 18.65 7.55
N VAL A 525 22.96 18.51 6.27
CA VAL A 525 24.32 18.21 5.79
C VAL A 525 25.28 19.35 6.15
N LEU A 526 24.89 20.60 5.91
CA LEU A 526 25.67 21.79 6.28
C LEU A 526 25.87 21.89 7.80
N TYR A 527 24.82 21.62 8.59
CA TYR A 527 24.92 21.55 10.05
C TYR A 527 26.00 20.53 10.48
N ARG A 528 25.97 19.34 9.87
CA ARG A 528 26.92 18.26 10.16
C ARG A 528 28.37 18.69 9.86
N MET A 529 28.61 19.31 8.71
CA MET A 529 29.92 19.83 8.32
C MET A 529 30.38 20.96 9.27
N SER A 530 29.48 21.89 9.63
CA SER A 530 29.83 23.01 10.49
C SER A 530 30.15 22.58 11.92
N VAL A 531 29.38 21.66 12.50
CA VAL A 531 29.62 21.15 13.87
C VAL A 531 30.89 20.32 13.95
N LEU A 532 31.15 19.47 12.93
CA LEU A 532 32.43 18.75 12.85
C LEU A 532 33.60 19.74 12.84
N THR A 533 33.56 20.81 12.06
CA THR A 533 34.60 21.83 12.02
C THR A 533 34.70 22.59 13.33
N ALA A 534 33.58 22.95 13.96
CA ALA A 534 33.56 23.65 15.25
C ALA A 534 34.15 22.78 16.38
N LEU A 535 33.75 21.53 16.48
CA LEU A 535 34.26 20.59 17.48
C LEU A 535 35.76 20.29 17.27
N SER A 536 36.18 20.31 16.01
CA SER A 536 37.59 20.14 15.68
C SER A 536 38.45 21.31 16.13
N VAL A 537 37.95 22.52 16.27
CA VAL A 537 38.69 23.70 16.75
C VAL A 537 38.86 23.70 18.25
N TYR A 538 38.02 23.06 19.06
CA TYR A 538 38.07 23.08 20.52
C TYR A 538 39.05 22.05 21.16
N GLY A 539 39.65 21.13 20.41
CA GLY A 539 40.94 20.48 20.72
C GLY A 539 41.03 19.54 21.93
N HIS A 540 39.95 19.13 22.58
CA HIS A 540 40.01 18.15 23.67
C HIS A 540 39.95 16.71 23.11
N PRO A 541 40.96 15.82 23.40
CA PRO A 541 41.06 14.49 22.79
C PRO A 541 39.83 13.56 23.06
N MET A 542 39.18 13.73 24.20
CA MET A 542 37.95 13.01 24.52
C MET A 542 36.76 13.49 23.65
N VAL A 543 36.68 14.79 23.37
CA VAL A 543 35.61 15.36 22.57
C VAL A 543 35.75 14.97 21.09
N THR A 544 36.97 14.93 20.57
CA THR A 544 37.25 14.56 19.18
C THR A 544 36.95 13.09 18.90
N SER A 545 37.19 12.18 19.84
CA SER A 545 36.89 10.75 19.69
C SER A 545 35.38 10.49 19.58
N TYR A 546 34.52 11.25 20.27
CA TYR A 546 33.06 11.13 20.24
C TYR A 546 32.36 12.16 19.33
N ALA A 547 33.12 13.11 18.76
CA ALA A 547 32.55 14.20 17.95
C ALA A 547 31.77 13.67 16.74
N ILE A 548 32.26 12.65 16.06
CA ILE A 548 31.61 12.04 14.90
C ILE A 548 30.29 11.36 15.32
N LEU A 549 30.29 10.66 16.44
CA LEU A 549 29.09 10.00 16.95
C LEU A 549 28.04 11.02 17.38
N PHE A 550 28.49 12.05 18.12
CA PHE A 550 27.60 13.13 18.60
C PHE A 550 26.99 13.93 17.46
N THR A 551 27.79 14.34 16.46
CA THR A 551 27.30 15.06 15.28
C THR A 551 26.35 14.22 14.43
N THR A 552 26.63 12.93 14.30
CA THR A 552 25.74 12.02 13.56
C THR A 552 24.42 11.84 14.29
N ALA A 553 24.45 11.65 15.62
CA ALA A 553 23.24 11.48 16.43
C ALA A 553 22.37 12.75 16.45
N THR A 554 23.00 13.93 16.62
CA THR A 554 22.25 15.21 16.62
C THR A 554 21.69 15.54 15.24
N ALA A 555 22.43 15.30 14.17
CA ALA A 555 21.94 15.49 12.80
C ALA A 555 20.78 14.54 12.47
N ALA A 556 20.88 13.28 12.91
CA ALA A 556 19.78 12.32 12.74
C ALA A 556 18.52 12.77 13.51
N SER A 557 18.69 13.27 14.74
CA SER A 557 17.58 13.79 15.55
C SER A 557 16.91 15.02 14.90
N ILE A 558 17.71 15.96 14.38
CA ILE A 558 17.20 17.13 13.68
C ILE A 558 16.45 16.71 12.42
N ASN A 559 17.03 15.80 11.65
CA ASN A 559 16.40 15.26 10.45
C ASN A 559 15.06 14.58 10.76
N LEU A 560 15.01 13.79 11.83
CA LEU A 560 13.78 13.17 12.29
C LEU A 560 12.70 14.19 12.66
N CYS A 561 13.04 15.22 13.42
CA CYS A 561 12.13 16.30 13.76
C CYS A 561 11.60 17.03 12.51
N CYS A 562 12.47 17.29 11.52
CA CYS A 562 12.06 17.89 10.25
C CYS A 562 11.10 16.98 9.47
N ILE A 563 11.38 15.69 9.38
CA ILE A 563 10.50 14.72 8.70
C ILE A 563 9.11 14.70 9.35
N ILE A 564 9.05 14.63 10.67
CA ILE A 564 7.79 14.62 11.42
C ILE A 564 6.98 15.90 11.16
N LEU A 565 7.63 17.06 11.28
CA LEU A 565 6.98 18.35 11.08
C LEU A 565 6.46 18.50 9.65
N PHE A 566 7.30 18.18 8.66
CA PHE A 566 6.91 18.28 7.25
C PHE A 566 5.80 17.31 6.91
N ASN A 567 5.84 16.09 7.42
CA ASN A 567 4.80 15.10 7.14
C ASN A 567 3.43 15.56 7.68
N TRP A 568 3.37 16.06 8.91
CA TRP A 568 2.15 16.58 9.49
C TRP A 568 1.55 17.74 8.67
N LEU A 569 2.38 18.74 8.35
CA LEU A 569 1.95 19.90 7.56
C LEU A 569 1.52 19.49 6.14
N TYR A 570 2.28 18.57 5.54
CA TYR A 570 2.10 18.18 4.16
C TYR A 570 0.84 17.35 3.93
N VAL A 571 0.54 16.39 4.79
CA VAL A 571 -0.66 15.54 4.66
C VAL A 571 -1.92 16.42 4.70
N TRP A 572 -1.99 17.35 5.65
CA TRP A 572 -3.09 18.32 5.73
C TRP A 572 -3.20 19.18 4.47
N LEU A 573 -2.08 19.72 4.00
CA LEU A 573 -2.06 20.60 2.82
C LEU A 573 -2.35 19.82 1.54
N ALA A 574 -1.85 18.59 1.39
CA ALA A 574 -2.11 17.73 0.24
C ALA A 574 -3.60 17.40 0.12
N GLU A 575 -4.26 17.13 1.23
CA GLU A 575 -5.70 16.92 1.28
C GLU A 575 -6.48 18.14 0.83
N TYR A 576 -6.14 19.32 1.38
CA TYR A 576 -6.75 20.58 1.00
C TYR A 576 -6.56 20.91 -0.49
N LEU A 577 -5.33 20.73 -1.01
CA LEU A 577 -5.02 20.93 -2.42
C LEU A 577 -5.77 19.97 -3.34
N THR A 578 -5.89 18.71 -2.95
CA THR A 578 -6.61 17.71 -3.73
C THR A 578 -8.11 17.99 -3.78
N GLU A 579 -8.65 18.54 -2.70
CA GLU A 579 -10.03 18.99 -2.69
C GLU A 579 -10.30 20.21 -3.59
N LEU A 580 -9.31 21.11 -3.76
CA LEU A 580 -9.40 22.23 -4.69
C LEU A 580 -9.46 21.80 -6.15
N GLU A 581 -8.92 20.64 -6.51
CA GLU A 581 -8.89 20.10 -7.86
C GLU A 581 -10.27 19.69 -8.41
N LEU A 582 -11.30 19.67 -7.57
CA LEU A 582 -12.69 19.32 -7.94
C LEU A 582 -12.77 17.98 -8.68
N LEU A 583 -12.17 16.95 -8.10
CA LEU A 583 -12.19 15.60 -8.67
C LEU A 583 -13.57 14.95 -8.48
N ARG A 584 -14.10 14.36 -9.56
CA ARG A 584 -15.47 13.86 -9.63
C ARG A 584 -15.66 12.60 -8.79
N THR A 585 -14.78 11.62 -8.94
CA THR A 585 -14.91 10.30 -8.32
C THR A 585 -14.01 10.15 -7.10
N GLN A 586 -14.34 9.20 -6.22
CA GLN A 586 -13.52 8.90 -5.07
C GLN A 586 -12.19 8.28 -5.50
N SER A 587 -12.19 7.46 -6.54
CA SER A 587 -10.97 6.84 -7.07
C SER A 587 -10.00 7.89 -7.63
N GLU A 588 -10.47 8.89 -8.40
CA GLU A 588 -9.62 9.99 -8.88
C GLU A 588 -9.03 10.81 -7.73
N PHE A 589 -9.82 11.03 -6.67
CA PHE A 589 -9.37 11.76 -5.50
C PHE A 589 -8.28 10.99 -4.72
N ASP A 590 -8.54 9.72 -4.44
CA ASP A 590 -7.60 8.85 -3.74
C ASP A 590 -6.29 8.73 -4.53
N ASP A 591 -6.33 8.58 -5.85
CA ASP A 591 -5.17 8.50 -6.72
C ASP A 591 -4.34 9.79 -6.71
N SER A 592 -4.98 10.94 -6.83
CA SER A 592 -4.30 12.25 -6.83
C SER A 592 -3.66 12.54 -5.47
N LEU A 593 -4.38 12.27 -4.39
CA LEU A 593 -3.87 12.44 -3.02
C LEU A 593 -2.69 11.50 -2.75
N THR A 594 -2.83 10.23 -3.14
CA THR A 594 -1.78 9.21 -3.00
C THR A 594 -0.50 9.64 -3.69
N LEU A 595 -0.59 10.13 -4.94
CA LEU A 595 0.57 10.58 -5.68
C LEU A 595 1.30 11.73 -4.99
N LYS A 596 0.56 12.72 -4.47
CA LYS A 596 1.15 13.86 -3.77
C LYS A 596 1.87 13.43 -2.50
N ILE A 597 1.22 12.63 -1.66
CA ILE A 597 1.83 12.15 -0.42
C ILE A 597 3.05 11.28 -0.74
N TYR A 598 2.94 10.37 -1.71
CA TYR A 598 4.07 9.54 -2.13
C TYR A 598 5.29 10.35 -2.58
N LEU A 599 5.10 11.44 -3.35
CA LEU A 599 6.21 12.25 -3.84
C LEU A 599 7.01 12.89 -2.70
N LEU A 600 6.37 13.36 -1.64
CA LEU A 600 7.07 13.88 -0.47
C LEU A 600 7.78 12.76 0.31
N GLU A 601 7.07 11.67 0.58
CA GLU A 601 7.65 10.53 1.30
C GLU A 601 8.83 9.93 0.54
N PHE A 602 8.76 9.89 -0.79
CA PHE A 602 9.89 9.50 -1.62
C PHE A 602 11.14 10.37 -1.33
N VAL A 603 10.98 11.68 -1.29
CA VAL A 603 12.09 12.58 -0.96
C VAL A 603 12.59 12.38 0.46
N ASN A 604 11.68 12.28 1.43
CA ASN A 604 12.03 12.10 2.83
C ASN A 604 12.86 10.84 3.08
N TYR A 605 12.48 9.73 2.44
CA TYR A 605 13.13 8.44 2.67
C TYR A 605 14.39 8.22 1.82
N TYR A 606 14.42 8.76 0.60
CA TYR A 606 15.52 8.45 -0.32
C TYR A 606 16.57 9.56 -0.43
N ALA A 607 16.28 10.81 -0.06
CA ALA A 607 17.18 11.94 -0.28
C ALA A 607 18.55 11.75 0.40
N SER A 608 18.59 11.26 1.63
CA SER A 608 19.83 10.99 2.35
C SER A 608 20.65 9.89 1.68
N ILE A 609 20.00 8.87 1.15
CA ILE A 609 20.64 7.75 0.45
C ILE A 609 21.17 8.20 -0.91
N PHE A 610 20.41 8.99 -1.65
CA PHE A 610 20.85 9.62 -2.90
C PHE A 610 22.05 10.54 -2.67
N TYR A 611 22.08 11.29 -1.55
CA TYR A 611 23.24 12.11 -1.19
C TYR A 611 24.50 11.26 -1.01
N ILE A 612 24.41 10.15 -0.28
CA ILE A 612 25.55 9.25 -0.04
C ILE A 612 25.97 8.59 -1.37
N ALA A 613 25.03 8.15 -2.19
CA ALA A 613 25.30 7.44 -3.42
C ALA A 613 25.96 8.32 -4.50
N PHE A 614 25.54 9.59 -4.63
CA PHE A 614 25.90 10.40 -5.80
C PHE A 614 26.67 11.69 -5.49
N PHE A 615 26.60 12.22 -4.28
CA PHE A 615 27.20 13.52 -3.96
C PHE A 615 28.34 13.42 -2.94
N LYS A 616 28.20 12.62 -1.90
CA LYS A 616 29.21 12.45 -0.86
C LYS A 616 30.48 11.86 -1.47
N GLY A 617 31.63 12.46 -1.17
CA GLY A 617 32.91 11.93 -1.61
C GLY A 617 33.23 12.06 -3.11
N LYS A 618 32.41 12.79 -3.91
CA LYS A 618 32.64 12.89 -5.36
C LYS A 618 33.31 14.19 -5.81
N PHE A 619 33.15 15.26 -5.05
CA PHE A 619 33.62 16.60 -5.41
C PHE A 619 34.59 17.17 -4.37
N ILE A 620 35.53 16.37 -3.87
CA ILE A 620 36.38 16.72 -2.71
C ILE A 620 37.51 17.65 -3.09
N GLY A 621 38.09 17.48 -4.27
CA GLY A 621 39.35 18.11 -4.65
C GLY A 621 40.57 17.26 -4.26
N TYR A 622 41.72 17.87 -3.99
CA TYR A 622 42.95 17.19 -3.57
C TYR A 622 43.56 17.87 -2.33
N PRO A 623 44.44 17.23 -1.58
CA PRO A 623 44.92 17.69 -0.26
C PRO A 623 45.43 19.13 -0.23
N GLY A 624 46.00 19.71 -1.21
CA GLY A 624 46.40 21.14 -1.27
C GLY A 624 45.26 22.09 -1.61
N ASN A 625 44.17 21.61 -2.21
CA ASN A 625 43.07 22.43 -2.68
C ASN A 625 41.72 21.71 -2.62
N TYR A 626 41.21 21.50 -1.40
CA TYR A 626 39.93 20.92 -1.17
C TYR A 626 38.77 21.84 -1.60
N ASN A 627 37.77 21.32 -2.22
CA ASN A 627 36.55 22.03 -2.53
C ASN A 627 35.78 22.33 -1.23
N ARG A 628 35.39 23.59 -1.06
CA ARG A 628 34.67 24.07 0.13
C ARG A 628 33.32 24.60 -0.27
N PHE A 629 32.29 24.19 0.46
CA PHE A 629 30.95 24.72 0.31
C PHE A 629 30.65 25.62 1.54
N PHE A 630 30.38 26.90 1.32
CA PHE A 630 30.29 27.90 2.40
C PHE A 630 31.48 27.88 3.39
N ASN A 631 32.71 27.78 2.89
CA ASN A 631 33.96 27.66 3.67
C ASN A 631 34.16 26.33 4.45
N PHE A 632 33.19 25.41 4.42
CA PHE A 632 33.34 24.08 5.00
C PHE A 632 33.89 23.09 3.97
N ARG A 633 34.87 22.29 4.37
CA ARG A 633 35.39 21.19 3.54
C ARG A 633 34.27 20.19 3.30
N GLN A 634 34.16 19.70 2.07
CA GLN A 634 33.21 18.66 1.73
C GLN A 634 33.54 17.35 2.46
N GLU A 635 32.50 16.64 2.90
CA GLU A 635 32.66 15.35 3.57
C GLU A 635 33.25 14.30 2.64
N GLU A 636 34.26 13.61 3.11
CA GLU A 636 34.79 12.40 2.51
C GLU A 636 34.04 11.18 3.00
N CYS A 637 34.09 10.11 2.21
CA CYS A 637 33.60 8.82 2.68
C CYS A 637 34.61 8.21 3.65
N GLY A 638 34.11 7.38 4.56
CA GLY A 638 34.97 6.64 5.47
C GLY A 638 35.97 5.73 4.76
N PRO A 639 36.91 5.13 5.48
CA PRO A 639 37.99 4.31 4.90
C PRO A 639 37.52 3.12 4.05
N GLY A 640 36.29 2.65 4.26
CA GLY A 640 35.67 1.60 3.44
C GLY A 640 35.03 2.08 2.15
N GLY A 641 35.08 3.41 1.88
CA GLY A 641 34.47 4.02 0.70
C GLY A 641 32.96 4.28 0.84
N CYS A 642 32.41 5.02 -0.12
CA CYS A 642 31.01 5.45 -0.13
C CYS A 642 30.02 4.28 -0.28
N LEU A 643 30.41 3.21 -0.97
CA LEU A 643 29.54 2.04 -1.17
C LEU A 643 29.28 1.29 0.14
N LEU A 644 30.28 1.18 1.01
CA LEU A 644 30.09 0.56 2.32
C LEU A 644 29.16 1.39 3.20
N GLU A 645 29.32 2.71 3.22
CA GLU A 645 28.39 3.58 3.96
C GLU A 645 26.94 3.46 3.44
N LEU A 646 26.78 3.39 2.13
CA LEU A 646 25.48 3.17 1.49
C LEU A 646 24.89 1.81 1.89
N CYS A 647 25.69 0.76 1.90
CA CYS A 647 25.30 -0.57 2.35
C CYS A 647 24.85 -0.59 3.82
N ILE A 648 25.60 0.06 4.71
CA ILE A 648 25.27 0.16 6.14
C ILE A 648 23.94 0.91 6.32
N GLN A 649 23.75 2.03 5.62
CA GLN A 649 22.52 2.80 5.70
C GLN A 649 21.30 1.99 5.21
N LEU A 650 21.44 1.27 4.10
CA LEU A 650 20.38 0.39 3.59
C LEU A 650 20.09 -0.77 4.56
N SER A 651 21.11 -1.36 5.18
CA SER A 651 20.94 -2.42 6.18
C SER A 651 20.15 -1.93 7.40
N ILE A 652 20.47 -0.72 7.89
CA ILE A 652 19.76 -0.12 9.02
C ILE A 652 18.29 0.10 8.67
N ILE A 653 17.99 0.58 7.45
CA ILE A 653 16.61 0.81 7.02
C ILE A 653 15.87 -0.52 6.81
N MET A 654 16.46 -1.46 6.08
CA MET A 654 15.80 -2.71 5.72
C MET A 654 15.57 -3.65 6.91
N ILE A 655 16.43 -3.59 7.92
CA ILE A 655 16.36 -4.48 9.10
C ILE A 655 15.82 -3.72 10.30
N GLY A 656 16.46 -2.61 10.66
CA GLY A 656 16.20 -1.89 11.91
C GLY A 656 14.88 -1.16 11.89
N LYS A 657 14.68 -0.27 10.90
CA LYS A 657 13.46 0.52 10.79
C LYS A 657 12.24 -0.37 10.55
N GLN A 658 12.38 -1.38 9.70
CA GLN A 658 11.28 -2.29 9.38
C GLN A 658 10.82 -3.08 10.62
N ALA A 659 11.77 -3.65 11.38
CA ALA A 659 11.45 -4.34 12.63
C ALA A 659 10.77 -3.41 13.66
N MET A 660 11.22 -2.16 13.74
CA MET A 660 10.63 -1.17 14.64
C MET A 660 9.19 -0.82 14.21
N ASN A 661 8.94 -0.58 12.93
CA ASN A 661 7.61 -0.28 12.40
C ASN A 661 6.64 -1.42 12.72
N THR A 662 7.00 -2.66 12.40
CA THR A 662 6.18 -3.84 12.68
C THR A 662 5.80 -3.96 14.17
N ILE A 663 6.75 -3.69 15.08
CA ILE A 663 6.48 -3.68 16.53
C ILE A 663 5.49 -2.58 16.90
N LEU A 664 5.71 -1.37 16.43
CA LEU A 664 4.87 -0.21 16.74
C LEU A 664 3.46 -0.37 16.18
N GLU A 665 3.31 -0.88 14.97
CA GLU A 665 2.02 -1.19 14.35
C GLU A 665 1.17 -2.18 15.14
N MET A 666 1.79 -3.10 15.85
CA MET A 666 1.07 -4.00 16.74
C MET A 666 0.73 -3.35 18.08
N LEU A 667 1.62 -2.52 18.62
CA LEU A 667 1.42 -1.88 19.93
C LEU A 667 0.36 -0.79 19.91
N PHE A 668 0.30 0.03 18.85
CA PHE A 668 -0.66 1.14 18.76
C PHE A 668 -2.12 0.71 18.81
N PRO A 669 -2.61 -0.20 17.95
CA PRO A 669 -3.99 -0.65 18.03
C PRO A 669 -4.32 -1.33 19.35
N LEU A 670 -3.35 -2.03 19.97
CA LEU A 670 -3.51 -2.62 21.30
C LEU A 670 -3.71 -1.54 22.37
N PHE A 671 -2.92 -0.48 22.33
CA PHE A 671 -3.06 0.65 23.25
C PHE A 671 -4.40 1.37 23.08
N TYR A 672 -4.82 1.65 21.84
CA TYR A 672 -6.12 2.26 21.57
C TYR A 672 -7.28 1.37 21.99
N LYS A 673 -7.22 0.09 21.70
CA LYS A 673 -8.20 -0.89 22.17
C LYS A 673 -8.28 -0.91 23.69
N TRP A 674 -7.15 -0.86 24.38
CA TRP A 674 -7.08 -0.76 25.84
C TRP A 674 -7.67 0.57 26.32
N MET A 675 -7.32 1.70 25.72
CA MET A 675 -7.90 3.02 26.05
C MET A 675 -9.42 3.05 25.85
N ASN A 676 -9.91 2.54 24.72
CA ASN A 676 -11.34 2.47 24.44
C ASN A 676 -12.05 1.56 25.48
N THR A 677 -11.41 0.48 25.89
CA THR A 677 -11.93 -0.39 26.95
C THR A 677 -11.97 0.34 28.29
N LEU A 678 -10.95 1.15 28.61
CA LEU A 678 -10.93 1.99 29.82
C LEU A 678 -12.02 3.05 29.78
N LYS A 679 -12.21 3.77 28.66
CA LYS A 679 -13.29 4.76 28.51
C LYS A 679 -14.66 4.15 28.80
N VAL A 680 -14.93 2.97 28.23
CA VAL A 680 -16.17 2.24 28.47
C VAL A 680 -16.30 1.81 29.95
N HIS A 681 -15.19 1.44 30.61
CA HIS A 681 -15.20 1.05 32.04
C HIS A 681 -15.32 2.25 32.98
N VAL A 682 -14.68 3.39 32.68
CA VAL A 682 -14.75 4.61 33.49
C VAL A 682 -16.16 5.21 33.43
N GLY A 683 -16.78 5.21 32.23
CA GLY A 683 -18.18 5.57 32.07
C GLY A 683 -19.11 4.71 32.97
N ALA A 684 -18.86 3.40 33.03
CA ALA A 684 -19.62 2.46 33.87
C ALA A 684 -19.40 2.67 35.36
N LYS A 685 -18.24 3.14 35.83
CA LYS A 685 -17.98 3.42 37.26
C LYS A 685 -18.69 4.65 37.80
N LYS A 686 -19.01 5.63 36.93
CA LYS A 686 -19.79 6.82 37.35
C LYS A 686 -21.25 6.52 37.71
N LEU A 687 -21.77 5.36 37.24
CA LEU A 687 -23.16 4.93 37.47
C LEU A 687 -23.24 3.67 38.35
N LYS A 688 -22.57 3.63 39.49
CA LYS A 688 -22.39 2.42 40.32
C LYS A 688 -23.61 1.91 41.06
N ASP A 689 -24.84 2.37 40.77
CA ASP A 689 -25.98 2.09 41.62
C ASP A 689 -27.11 1.16 41.11
N HIS A 690 -27.04 0.62 39.88
CA HIS A 690 -28.02 -0.35 39.41
C HIS A 690 -27.48 -1.52 38.58
N ASN A 691 -27.10 -2.58 39.24
CA ASN A 691 -27.56 -3.99 39.13
C ASN A 691 -27.35 -4.80 37.82
N MET A 692 -26.69 -5.92 38.07
CA MET A 692 -26.88 -7.34 37.66
C MET A 692 -27.12 -7.70 36.13
N ARG A 693 -27.83 -6.91 35.36
CA ARG A 693 -27.97 -7.12 33.91
C ARG A 693 -26.69 -6.82 33.11
N TYR A 694 -25.70 -6.20 33.76
CA TYR A 694 -24.44 -5.78 33.17
C TYR A 694 -23.55 -6.96 32.73
N SER A 695 -23.60 -8.09 33.39
CA SER A 695 -22.69 -9.21 33.12
C SER A 695 -22.98 -9.92 31.77
N CYS A 696 -24.25 -10.10 31.41
CA CYS A 696 -24.64 -10.73 30.15
C CYS A 696 -24.43 -9.81 28.94
N ARG A 697 -24.66 -8.49 29.06
CA ARG A 697 -24.48 -7.50 27.95
C ARG A 697 -23.02 -7.28 27.56
N LYS A 698 -22.07 -7.57 28.44
CA LYS A 698 -20.61 -7.45 28.14
C LYS A 698 -20.17 -8.36 27.00
N TYR A 699 -20.95 -9.38 26.69
CA TYR A 699 -20.63 -10.39 25.67
C TYR A 699 -21.24 -10.14 24.29
N LEU A 700 -22.07 -9.12 24.12
CA LEU A 700 -22.71 -8.81 22.83
C LEU A 700 -21.69 -8.35 21.80
N GLN A 701 -21.79 -8.88 20.58
CA GLN A 701 -20.82 -8.67 19.49
C GLN A 701 -20.69 -7.19 19.12
N TRP A 702 -21.79 -6.46 19.00
CA TRP A 702 -21.78 -5.05 18.62
C TRP A 702 -21.09 -4.15 19.67
N ILE A 703 -21.15 -4.48 20.98
CA ILE A 703 -20.38 -3.77 22.03
C ILE A 703 -18.89 -4.10 21.94
N ARG A 704 -18.54 -5.35 21.59
CA ARG A 704 -17.13 -5.75 21.43
C ARG A 704 -16.51 -5.06 20.22
N ASP A 705 -17.23 -5.03 19.09
CA ASP A 705 -16.75 -4.41 17.88
C ASP A 705 -16.67 -2.88 18.02
N TYR A 706 -17.52 -2.25 18.84
CA TYR A 706 -17.40 -0.82 19.18
C TYR A 706 -16.06 -0.49 19.86
N LYS A 707 -15.50 -1.39 20.67
CA LYS A 707 -14.22 -1.19 21.37
C LYS A 707 -13.01 -1.30 20.45
N LEU A 708 -13.17 -1.87 19.26
CA LEU A 708 -12.12 -1.96 18.26
C LEU A 708 -11.83 -0.59 17.66
N VAL A 709 -10.64 -0.45 17.12
CA VAL A 709 -10.20 0.76 16.43
C VAL A 709 -11.00 0.94 15.13
N GLU A 710 -11.32 2.16 14.80
CA GLU A 710 -12.02 2.48 13.56
C GLU A 710 -11.12 2.25 12.35
N TRP A 711 -11.68 1.64 11.30
CA TRP A 711 -11.04 1.53 10.00
C TRP A 711 -11.51 2.66 9.10
N GLY A 712 -10.69 3.68 8.96
CA GLY A 712 -10.99 4.82 8.09
C GLY A 712 -10.83 4.50 6.60
N PRO A 713 -11.32 5.37 5.72
CA PRO A 713 -11.26 5.18 4.26
C PRO A 713 -9.83 5.09 3.70
N ARG A 714 -8.85 5.65 4.42
CA ARG A 714 -7.43 5.69 4.05
C ARG A 714 -6.54 4.75 4.84
N SER A 715 -7.09 3.93 5.72
CA SER A 715 -6.30 3.04 6.58
C SER A 715 -5.46 2.01 5.83
N LEU A 716 -5.76 1.74 4.55
CA LEU A 716 -4.97 0.86 3.69
C LEU A 716 -3.80 1.58 3.00
N PHE A 717 -3.77 2.92 3.04
CA PHE A 717 -2.73 3.71 2.39
C PHE A 717 -1.33 3.49 3.01
N PRO A 718 -1.14 3.54 4.34
CA PRO A 718 0.15 3.29 4.97
C PRO A 718 0.72 1.91 4.62
N GLU A 719 -0.12 0.89 4.60
CA GLU A 719 0.27 -0.49 4.30
C GLU A 719 0.82 -0.62 2.85
N TYR A 720 0.16 0.01 1.88
CA TYR A 720 0.69 0.07 0.51
C TYR A 720 1.98 0.88 0.44
N LEU A 721 2.02 2.04 1.11
CA LEU A 721 3.17 2.96 1.06
C LEU A 721 4.43 2.27 1.58
N GLU A 722 4.33 1.58 2.71
CA GLU A 722 5.44 0.85 3.30
C GLU A 722 6.04 -0.18 2.32
N MET A 723 5.18 -1.00 1.72
CA MET A 723 5.61 -2.01 0.76
C MET A 723 6.15 -1.42 -0.54
N VAL A 724 5.62 -0.31 -1.02
CA VAL A 724 6.10 0.39 -2.21
C VAL A 724 7.45 1.06 -1.96
N LEU A 725 7.66 1.65 -0.77
CA LEU A 725 8.97 2.16 -0.37
C LEU A 725 9.98 1.02 -0.23
N GLN A 726 9.61 -0.10 0.38
CA GLN A 726 10.45 -1.28 0.45
C GLN A 726 10.87 -1.76 -0.95
N TYR A 727 9.91 -1.82 -1.90
CA TYR A 727 10.19 -2.15 -3.30
C TYR A 727 11.22 -1.21 -3.92
N GLY A 728 11.14 0.09 -3.63
CA GLY A 728 12.11 1.08 -4.07
C GLY A 728 13.51 0.81 -3.49
N PHE A 729 13.66 0.51 -2.21
CA PHE A 729 14.96 0.15 -1.63
C PHE A 729 15.56 -1.11 -2.26
N VAL A 730 14.73 -2.10 -2.52
CA VAL A 730 15.14 -3.37 -3.13
C VAL A 730 15.57 -3.20 -4.59
N THR A 731 15.04 -2.21 -5.32
CA THR A 731 15.30 -2.05 -6.75
C THR A 731 16.26 -0.91 -7.06
N ILE A 732 16.10 0.27 -6.45
CA ILE A 732 16.89 1.48 -6.77
C ILE A 732 18.36 1.34 -6.35
N PHE A 733 18.63 0.71 -5.20
CA PHE A 733 19.97 0.63 -4.59
C PHE A 733 20.51 -0.80 -4.50
N VAL A 734 19.99 -1.69 -5.32
CA VAL A 734 20.36 -3.11 -5.26
C VAL A 734 21.84 -3.37 -5.54
N ALA A 735 22.47 -2.52 -6.34
CA ALA A 735 23.91 -2.56 -6.64
C ALA A 735 24.79 -2.42 -5.38
N ALA A 736 24.25 -1.80 -4.31
CA ALA A 736 24.99 -1.63 -3.07
C ALA A 736 24.67 -2.70 -2.01
N PHE A 737 23.51 -3.38 -2.11
CA PHE A 737 23.09 -4.34 -1.08
C PHE A 737 22.37 -5.56 -1.66
N PRO A 738 23.11 -6.61 -2.10
CA PRO A 738 22.52 -7.80 -2.75
C PRO A 738 21.57 -8.60 -1.85
N LEU A 739 21.67 -8.45 -0.53
CA LEU A 739 20.80 -9.13 0.43
C LEU A 739 19.44 -8.42 0.65
N ALA A 740 19.22 -7.25 0.07
CA ALA A 740 17.98 -6.50 0.23
C ALA A 740 16.72 -7.33 -0.08
N PRO A 741 16.63 -8.10 -1.18
CA PRO A 741 15.45 -8.94 -1.46
C PRO A 741 15.21 -10.02 -0.41
N PHE A 742 16.27 -10.56 0.20
CA PHE A 742 16.14 -11.57 1.26
C PHE A 742 15.50 -11.00 2.52
N PHE A 743 15.94 -9.82 2.97
CA PHE A 743 15.34 -9.16 4.13
C PHE A 743 13.93 -8.68 3.84
N ALA A 744 13.66 -8.18 2.62
CA ALA A 744 12.32 -7.84 2.18
C ALA A 744 11.38 -9.05 2.18
N LEU A 745 11.85 -10.21 1.68
CA LEU A 745 11.09 -11.45 1.70
C LEU A 745 10.73 -11.86 3.13
N LEU A 746 11.72 -11.82 4.02
CA LEU A 746 11.51 -12.17 5.43
C LEU A 746 10.46 -11.27 6.08
N ASN A 747 10.58 -9.96 5.88
CA ASN A 747 9.61 -9.00 6.39
C ASN A 747 8.20 -9.27 5.85
N ASN A 748 8.04 -9.41 4.52
CA ASN A 748 6.72 -9.58 3.91
C ASN A 748 6.00 -10.86 4.33
N VAL A 749 6.75 -11.93 4.61
CA VAL A 749 6.16 -13.18 5.13
C VAL A 749 5.49 -12.96 6.49
N PHE A 750 6.11 -12.15 7.36
CA PHE A 750 5.52 -11.81 8.66
C PHE A 750 4.43 -10.75 8.53
N GLU A 751 4.66 -9.69 7.79
CA GLU A 751 3.74 -8.55 7.60
C GLU A 751 2.37 -9.01 7.10
N MET A 752 2.34 -9.87 6.11
CA MET A 752 1.11 -10.45 5.57
C MET A 752 0.21 -11.10 6.63
N ARG A 753 0.79 -11.70 7.66
CA ARG A 753 0.05 -12.35 8.76
C ARG A 753 -0.29 -11.39 9.88
N LEU A 754 0.56 -10.40 10.09
CA LEU A 754 0.32 -9.35 11.08
C LEU A 754 -0.83 -8.46 10.62
N ASP A 755 -0.86 -8.05 9.36
CA ASP A 755 -1.98 -7.30 8.77
C ASP A 755 -3.29 -8.07 8.85
N ALA A 756 -3.27 -9.35 8.48
CA ALA A 756 -4.42 -10.22 8.62
C ALA A 756 -4.93 -10.26 10.08
N LYS A 757 -4.03 -10.37 11.03
CA LYS A 757 -4.35 -10.38 12.45
C LYS A 757 -4.86 -9.02 12.93
N LYS A 758 -4.24 -7.91 12.51
CA LYS A 758 -4.70 -6.54 12.80
C LYS A 758 -6.16 -6.37 12.36
N LEU A 759 -6.48 -6.69 11.11
CA LEU A 759 -7.83 -6.56 10.54
C LEU A 759 -8.89 -7.41 11.26
N LEU A 760 -8.55 -8.62 11.69
CA LEU A 760 -9.49 -9.52 12.34
C LEU A 760 -9.69 -9.24 13.85
N THR A 761 -8.67 -8.69 14.54
CA THR A 761 -8.70 -8.64 16.02
C THR A 761 -8.67 -7.24 16.61
N MET A 762 -8.16 -6.24 15.86
CA MET A 762 -7.90 -4.91 16.41
C MET A 762 -8.76 -3.82 15.79
N TYR A 763 -9.11 -3.96 14.52
CA TYR A 763 -9.93 -3.01 13.80
C TYR A 763 -11.38 -3.45 13.68
N ARG A 764 -12.32 -2.48 13.60
CA ARG A 764 -13.70 -2.71 13.19
C ARG A 764 -13.72 -3.25 11.77
N ARG A 765 -14.71 -4.06 11.43
CA ARG A 765 -14.81 -4.61 10.08
C ARG A 765 -14.91 -3.48 9.05
N PRO A 766 -14.02 -3.42 8.07
CA PRO A 766 -14.11 -2.43 7.00
C PRO A 766 -15.30 -2.69 6.09
N VAL A 767 -15.86 -1.62 5.53
CA VAL A 767 -16.91 -1.72 4.51
C VAL A 767 -16.31 -2.21 3.19
N GLY A 768 -16.91 -3.22 2.58
CA GLY A 768 -16.43 -3.81 1.34
C GLY A 768 -16.48 -2.85 0.16
N GLN A 769 -15.35 -2.29 -0.24
CA GLN A 769 -15.24 -1.43 -1.43
C GLN A 769 -14.94 -2.25 -2.68
N ARG A 770 -15.54 -1.86 -3.81
CA ARG A 770 -15.31 -2.48 -5.10
C ARG A 770 -14.39 -1.58 -5.93
N VAL A 771 -13.22 -2.08 -6.29
CA VAL A 771 -12.22 -1.39 -7.10
C VAL A 771 -11.76 -2.33 -8.21
N ARG A 772 -11.27 -1.77 -9.32
CA ARG A 772 -10.85 -2.54 -10.48
C ARG A 772 -9.47 -3.19 -10.29
N ASP A 773 -8.53 -2.40 -9.80
CA ASP A 773 -7.12 -2.75 -9.64
C ASP A 773 -6.51 -1.99 -8.45
N ILE A 774 -5.19 -2.02 -8.31
CA ILE A 774 -4.46 -1.28 -7.26
C ILE A 774 -4.28 0.22 -7.58
N GLY A 775 -4.92 0.75 -8.64
CA GLY A 775 -4.93 2.18 -8.98
C GLY A 775 -3.55 2.76 -9.27
N ILE A 776 -3.29 3.94 -8.72
CA ILE A 776 -2.06 4.71 -8.94
C ILE A 776 -0.80 3.96 -8.49
N TRP A 777 -0.89 3.01 -7.54
CA TRP A 777 0.25 2.27 -7.02
C TRP A 777 1.00 1.53 -8.13
N TYR A 778 0.28 0.99 -9.12
CA TYR A 778 0.93 0.37 -10.27
C TYR A 778 1.80 1.34 -11.05
N ARG A 779 1.32 2.57 -11.29
CA ARG A 779 2.08 3.61 -12.00
C ARG A 779 3.30 4.06 -11.21
N ILE A 780 3.18 4.15 -9.89
CA ILE A 780 4.29 4.46 -8.98
C ILE A 780 5.36 3.37 -9.09
N LEU A 781 4.99 2.10 -9.00
CA LEU A 781 5.92 0.97 -9.13
C LEU A 781 6.63 0.95 -10.50
N ASP A 782 5.92 1.24 -11.59
CA ASP A 782 6.50 1.35 -12.94
C ASP A 782 7.51 2.50 -13.02
N SER A 783 7.22 3.64 -12.39
CA SER A 783 8.14 4.78 -12.32
C SER A 783 9.39 4.46 -11.50
N ILE A 784 9.23 3.78 -10.35
CA ILE A 784 10.36 3.31 -9.52
C ILE A 784 11.23 2.34 -10.33
N SER A 785 10.64 1.40 -11.06
CA SER A 785 11.37 0.41 -11.86
C SER A 785 12.19 1.06 -12.97
N LYS A 786 11.67 2.10 -13.62
CA LYS A 786 12.42 2.87 -14.62
C LYS A 786 13.56 3.66 -13.97
N LEU A 787 13.30 4.31 -12.84
CA LEU A 787 14.31 5.04 -12.09
C LEU A 787 15.42 4.11 -11.60
N SER A 788 15.08 2.88 -11.19
CA SER A 788 16.06 1.92 -10.69
C SER A 788 17.12 1.52 -11.72
N VAL A 789 16.77 1.44 -12.99
CA VAL A 789 17.74 1.15 -14.06
C VAL A 789 18.81 2.25 -14.15
N ILE A 790 18.37 3.50 -14.18
CA ILE A 790 19.25 4.67 -14.23
C ILE A 790 20.15 4.72 -12.98
N THR A 791 19.56 4.62 -11.81
CA THR A 791 20.30 4.74 -10.54
C THR A 791 21.33 3.63 -10.36
N ASN A 792 20.99 2.38 -10.68
CA ASN A 792 21.94 1.26 -10.61
C ASN A 792 23.09 1.43 -11.61
N ALA A 793 22.83 1.90 -12.83
CA ALA A 793 23.88 2.22 -13.79
C ALA A 793 24.87 3.26 -13.22
N PHE A 794 24.36 4.33 -12.61
CA PHE A 794 25.18 5.37 -11.97
C PHE A 794 25.94 4.86 -10.72
N ILE A 795 25.32 4.03 -9.87
CA ILE A 795 25.98 3.45 -8.68
C ILE A 795 27.15 2.58 -9.13
N ILE A 796 26.98 1.72 -10.12
CA ILE A 796 28.05 0.86 -10.64
C ILE A 796 29.16 1.71 -11.29
N ALA A 797 28.79 2.74 -12.04
CA ALA A 797 29.76 3.57 -12.75
C ALA A 797 30.58 4.49 -11.83
N PHE A 798 29.95 5.10 -10.82
CA PHE A 798 30.57 6.16 -10.02
C PHE A 798 30.82 5.80 -8.56
N THR A 799 30.01 4.91 -7.95
CA THR A 799 30.14 4.60 -6.52
C THR A 799 30.93 3.30 -6.29
N SER A 800 30.77 2.32 -7.17
CA SER A 800 31.58 1.10 -7.18
C SER A 800 32.95 1.34 -7.84
N ASN A 801 33.93 0.54 -7.42
CA ASN A 801 35.25 0.49 -8.06
C ASN A 801 35.31 -0.49 -9.24
N PHE A 802 34.17 -1.00 -9.72
CA PHE A 802 34.13 -1.97 -10.79
C PHE A 802 34.73 -1.44 -12.11
N ILE A 803 34.34 -0.24 -12.56
CA ILE A 803 34.82 0.35 -13.81
C ILE A 803 36.31 0.68 -13.73
N PRO A 804 36.86 1.35 -12.69
CA PRO A 804 38.31 1.54 -12.57
C PRO A 804 39.09 0.24 -12.58
N ARG A 805 38.66 -0.81 -11.89
CA ARG A 805 39.28 -2.14 -11.94
C ARG A 805 39.25 -2.76 -13.34
N LEU A 806 38.13 -2.61 -14.05
CA LEU A 806 37.95 -3.12 -15.40
C LEU A 806 38.93 -2.40 -16.38
N VAL A 807 39.00 -1.07 -16.32
CA VAL A 807 39.90 -0.27 -17.15
C VAL A 807 41.35 -0.63 -16.87
N TYR A 808 41.76 -0.72 -15.58
CA TYR A 808 43.12 -1.15 -15.23
C TYR A 808 43.46 -2.53 -15.82
N ARG A 809 42.57 -3.52 -15.66
CA ARG A 809 42.75 -4.88 -16.16
C ARG A 809 42.95 -4.94 -17.70
N ILE A 810 42.24 -4.04 -18.42
CA ILE A 810 42.29 -4.04 -19.92
C ILE A 810 43.46 -3.21 -20.44
N THR A 811 43.78 -2.08 -19.79
CA THR A 811 44.71 -1.12 -20.36
C THR A 811 46.14 -1.18 -19.80
N ILE A 812 46.32 -1.67 -18.57
CA ILE A 812 47.63 -1.62 -17.87
C ILE A 812 48.17 -3.01 -17.57
N SER A 813 47.30 -3.94 -17.14
CA SER A 813 47.75 -5.26 -16.74
C SER A 813 47.99 -6.17 -17.93
N ASP A 814 49.25 -6.64 -18.12
CA ASP A 814 49.63 -7.59 -19.17
C ASP A 814 48.99 -8.99 -18.97
N ASN A 815 48.68 -9.35 -17.69
CA ASN A 815 48.16 -10.69 -17.31
C ASN A 815 46.66 -10.67 -16.98
N TYR A 816 45.96 -9.59 -17.23
CA TYR A 816 44.54 -9.40 -16.83
C TYR A 816 44.30 -9.58 -15.31
N SER A 817 45.34 -9.46 -14.47
CA SER A 817 45.28 -9.49 -12.99
C SER A 817 44.98 -8.09 -12.43
N LEU A 818 44.70 -8.03 -11.12
CA LEU A 818 44.55 -6.76 -10.38
C LEU A 818 45.79 -6.44 -9.55
N GLU A 819 46.90 -7.15 -9.78
CA GLU A 819 48.15 -6.92 -9.10
C GLU A 819 48.67 -5.50 -9.38
N GLY A 820 49.02 -4.74 -8.35
CA GLY A 820 49.43 -3.34 -8.49
C GLY A 820 48.30 -2.32 -8.66
N PHE A 821 47.02 -2.74 -8.77
CA PHE A 821 45.90 -1.82 -8.85
C PHE A 821 45.83 -0.83 -7.69
N LEU A 822 46.16 -1.25 -6.48
CA LEU A 822 46.17 -0.38 -5.31
C LEU A 822 47.13 0.81 -5.48
N GLU A 823 48.36 0.57 -5.90
CA GLU A 823 49.35 1.65 -6.14
C GLU A 823 48.94 2.59 -7.26
N HIS A 824 48.33 2.04 -8.30
CA HIS A 824 47.85 2.81 -9.43
C HIS A 824 46.66 3.70 -9.07
N SER A 825 45.82 3.30 -8.08
CA SER A 825 44.61 4.05 -7.67
C SER A 825 44.91 5.15 -6.63
N LEU A 826 46.15 5.26 -6.13
CA LEU A 826 46.57 6.20 -5.10
C LEU A 826 47.56 7.24 -5.68
N SER A 827 47.15 8.48 -5.73
CA SER A 827 47.99 9.61 -6.10
C SER A 827 48.87 10.06 -4.94
N LYS A 828 50.05 10.59 -5.24
CA LYS A 828 51.03 11.10 -4.28
C LYS A 828 50.82 12.59 -4.04
N PHE A 829 50.93 13.03 -2.78
CA PHE A 829 50.88 14.43 -2.41
C PHE A 829 52.07 14.79 -1.49
N ASN A 830 52.77 15.88 -1.79
CA ASN A 830 53.86 16.38 -0.94
C ASN A 830 53.24 17.20 0.21
N THR A 831 53.55 16.80 1.44
CA THR A 831 53.03 17.43 2.64
C THR A 831 53.44 18.89 2.82
N SER A 832 54.59 19.30 2.18
CA SER A 832 55.03 20.69 2.16
C SER A 832 54.09 21.62 1.37
N ASP A 833 53.33 21.10 0.42
CA ASP A 833 52.37 21.85 -0.39
C ASP A 833 50.99 22.05 0.31
N LEU A 834 50.84 21.56 1.55
CA LEU A 834 49.64 21.82 2.34
C LEU A 834 49.51 23.31 2.68
N LYS A 835 48.31 23.86 2.48
CA LYS A 835 48.03 25.26 2.86
C LYS A 835 48.24 25.45 4.38
N SER A 836 48.87 26.57 4.76
CA SER A 836 48.95 26.95 6.17
C SER A 836 47.54 27.03 6.76
N GLY A 837 47.27 26.24 7.79
CA GLY A 837 45.98 26.15 8.40
C GLY A 837 45.20 24.87 8.09
N THR A 838 45.70 23.95 7.26
CA THR A 838 45.15 22.62 7.03
C THR A 838 46.12 21.52 7.48
N GLN A 839 47.33 21.91 8.00
CA GLN A 839 48.33 20.98 8.45
C GLN A 839 47.86 20.27 9.72
N PRO A 840 48.01 18.93 9.80
CA PRO A 840 47.67 18.18 11.01
C PRO A 840 48.55 18.64 12.19
N MET A 841 47.99 18.69 13.39
CA MET A 841 48.78 18.94 14.59
C MET A 841 49.84 17.86 14.71
N ALA A 842 51.11 18.28 14.72
CA ALA A 842 52.23 17.36 14.83
C ALA A 842 52.05 16.54 16.11
N SER A 843 51.87 15.23 15.96
CA SER A 843 52.01 14.29 17.09
C SER A 843 53.44 14.36 17.55
N LEU A 844 53.65 14.75 18.81
CA LEU A 844 54.98 14.78 19.44
C LEU A 844 55.64 13.40 19.30
N GLY A 845 56.62 13.28 18.41
CA GLY A 845 57.49 12.11 18.31
C GLY A 845 57.44 11.28 17.03
N GLN A 846 56.63 11.66 16.03
CA GLN A 846 56.71 11.02 14.71
C GLN A 846 57.64 11.78 13.76
N ALA A 847 58.36 11.03 12.92
CA ALA A 847 59.17 11.61 11.86
C ALA A 847 58.29 12.40 10.88
N PRO A 848 58.75 13.53 10.33
CA PRO A 848 57.97 14.28 9.36
C PRO A 848 57.73 13.42 8.12
N ILE A 849 56.46 13.21 7.79
CA ILE A 849 56.04 12.48 6.58
C ILE A 849 56.17 13.43 5.41
N GLU A 850 57.00 13.10 4.44
CA GLU A 850 57.24 13.96 3.25
C GLU A 850 56.15 13.78 2.20
N ILE A 851 55.64 12.55 2.00
CA ILE A 851 54.65 12.19 0.98
C ILE A 851 53.52 11.41 1.61
N CYS A 852 52.30 11.91 1.49
CA CYS A 852 51.09 11.15 1.77
C CYS A 852 50.33 10.75 0.48
N ARG A 853 49.46 9.72 0.57
CA ARG A 853 48.68 9.22 -0.55
C ARG A 853 47.20 9.48 -0.35
N TYR A 854 46.47 9.64 -1.47
CA TYR A 854 45.01 9.80 -1.48
C TYR A 854 44.43 9.14 -2.70
N GLN A 855 43.17 8.80 -2.64
CA GLN A 855 42.48 8.08 -3.71
C GLN A 855 42.04 9.06 -4.81
N ASP A 856 42.82 9.18 -5.87
CA ASP A 856 42.52 9.94 -7.10
C ASP A 856 43.49 9.50 -8.22
N TYR A 857 43.30 10.01 -9.42
CA TYR A 857 44.16 9.79 -10.58
C TYR A 857 44.78 11.12 -11.03
N ARG A 858 45.74 11.63 -10.23
CA ARG A 858 46.44 12.91 -10.50
C ARG A 858 47.91 12.72 -10.67
N GLU A 859 48.51 13.68 -11.34
CA GLU A 859 49.96 13.73 -11.55
C GLU A 859 50.75 13.86 -10.22
N SER A 860 51.92 13.27 -10.23
CA SER A 860 52.84 13.29 -9.07
C SER A 860 53.32 14.72 -8.78
N PRO A 861 53.73 15.05 -7.55
CA PRO A 861 54.33 16.34 -7.19
C PRO A 861 55.61 16.68 -7.98
N ASP A 862 56.26 15.67 -8.59
CA ASP A 862 57.48 15.81 -9.38
C ASP A 862 57.21 16.16 -10.87
N SER A 863 55.97 16.08 -11.29
CA SER A 863 55.55 16.38 -12.66
C SER A 863 55.53 17.90 -12.92
N PRO A 864 55.78 18.36 -14.14
CA PRO A 864 55.64 19.78 -14.52
C PRO A 864 54.22 20.34 -14.30
N ASN A 865 53.21 19.49 -14.41
CA ASN A 865 51.81 19.81 -14.16
C ASN A 865 51.36 19.16 -12.81
N LYS A 866 51.84 19.66 -11.72
CA LYS A 866 51.58 19.12 -10.38
C LYS A 866 50.06 19.03 -10.12
N TYR A 867 49.61 17.85 -9.75
CA TYR A 867 48.25 17.58 -9.26
C TYR A 867 47.11 17.77 -10.28
N ASP A 868 47.47 17.92 -11.61
CA ASP A 868 46.47 17.90 -12.67
C ASP A 868 45.94 16.48 -12.91
N TYR A 869 44.78 16.35 -13.52
CA TYR A 869 44.22 15.06 -13.89
C TYR A 869 45.07 14.34 -14.95
N THR A 870 45.41 13.08 -14.68
CA THR A 870 46.12 12.21 -15.63
C THR A 870 45.23 11.82 -16.81
N ILE A 871 45.83 11.37 -17.90
CA ILE A 871 45.10 10.81 -19.07
C ILE A 871 44.24 9.62 -18.61
N MET A 872 44.69 8.86 -17.65
CA MET A 872 43.93 7.72 -17.08
C MET A 872 42.62 8.15 -16.45
N PHE A 873 42.59 9.28 -15.77
CA PHE A 873 41.30 9.84 -15.24
C PHE A 873 40.25 9.99 -16.34
N TRP A 874 40.67 10.57 -17.49
CA TRP A 874 39.76 10.76 -18.60
C TRP A 874 39.35 9.46 -19.29
N HIS A 875 40.23 8.45 -19.36
CA HIS A 875 39.87 7.11 -19.84
C HIS A 875 38.84 6.44 -18.92
N ILE A 876 39.02 6.53 -17.59
CA ILE A 876 38.08 5.99 -16.63
C ILE A 876 36.75 6.72 -16.70
N LEU A 877 36.76 8.06 -16.83
CA LEU A 877 35.51 8.84 -16.94
C LEU A 877 34.75 8.48 -18.24
N ALA A 878 35.47 8.36 -19.35
CA ALA A 878 34.87 7.93 -20.62
C ALA A 878 34.28 6.53 -20.55
N ALA A 879 34.99 5.59 -19.90
CA ALA A 879 34.50 4.24 -19.66
C ALA A 879 33.25 4.20 -18.75
N ARG A 880 33.18 5.05 -17.72
CA ARG A 880 31.99 5.19 -16.83
C ARG A 880 30.78 5.66 -17.61
N LEU A 881 30.95 6.71 -18.45
CA LEU A 881 29.84 7.24 -19.25
C LEU A 881 29.40 6.25 -20.35
N ALA A 882 30.36 5.59 -21.02
CA ALA A 882 30.08 4.54 -21.99
C ALA A 882 29.31 3.36 -21.33
N PHE A 883 29.70 2.95 -20.12
CA PHE A 883 29.01 1.90 -19.38
C PHE A 883 27.55 2.27 -19.10
N ILE A 884 27.27 3.49 -18.64
CA ILE A 884 25.90 3.93 -18.37
C ILE A 884 25.06 3.84 -19.64
N VAL A 885 25.55 4.41 -20.77
CA VAL A 885 24.82 4.38 -22.03
C VAL A 885 24.56 2.95 -22.50
N VAL A 886 25.57 2.08 -22.45
CA VAL A 886 25.42 0.67 -22.84
C VAL A 886 24.45 -0.05 -21.90
N PHE A 887 24.60 0.10 -20.59
CA PHE A 887 23.76 -0.55 -19.60
C PHE A 887 22.28 -0.17 -19.78
N GLU A 888 21.98 1.13 -19.86
CA GLU A 888 20.61 1.62 -20.04
C GLU A 888 19.98 1.10 -21.34
N ASN A 889 20.70 1.17 -22.47
CA ASN A 889 20.15 0.72 -23.74
C ASN A 889 19.95 -0.80 -23.79
N VAL A 890 20.88 -1.59 -23.26
CA VAL A 890 20.74 -3.05 -23.21
C VAL A 890 19.56 -3.45 -22.32
N VAL A 891 19.46 -2.87 -21.13
CA VAL A 891 18.35 -3.15 -20.22
C VAL A 891 17.03 -2.70 -20.84
N ALA A 892 16.96 -1.50 -21.42
CA ALA A 892 15.74 -0.99 -22.08
C ALA A 892 15.31 -1.89 -23.25
N PHE A 893 16.26 -2.37 -24.05
CA PHE A 893 15.97 -3.31 -25.14
C PHE A 893 15.36 -4.60 -24.60
N VAL A 894 15.97 -5.20 -23.60
CA VAL A 894 15.46 -6.44 -23.00
C VAL A 894 14.11 -6.21 -22.30
N MET A 895 13.92 -5.06 -21.63
CA MET A 895 12.63 -4.69 -21.03
C MET A 895 11.52 -4.62 -22.09
N ASN A 896 11.80 -4.02 -23.26
CA ASN A 896 10.84 -3.96 -24.34
C ASN A 896 10.55 -5.35 -24.93
N LEU A 897 11.59 -6.20 -25.04
CA LEU A 897 11.41 -7.60 -25.46
C LEU A 897 10.52 -8.37 -24.49
N VAL A 898 10.73 -8.23 -23.17
CA VAL A 898 9.90 -8.88 -22.14
C VAL A 898 8.44 -8.41 -22.25
N ARG A 899 8.20 -7.12 -22.42
CA ARG A 899 6.85 -6.55 -22.62
C ARG A 899 6.19 -7.09 -23.89
N TRP A 900 6.94 -7.26 -24.96
CA TRP A 900 6.42 -7.85 -26.21
C TRP A 900 6.09 -9.34 -26.05
N CYS A 901 6.91 -10.09 -25.30
CA CYS A 901 6.70 -11.53 -25.07
C CYS A 901 5.56 -11.86 -24.11
N ILE A 902 5.26 -10.95 -23.14
CA ILE A 902 4.25 -11.20 -22.11
C ILE A 902 3.01 -10.34 -22.41
N PRO A 903 1.93 -10.91 -22.98
CA PRO A 903 0.71 -10.17 -23.21
C PRO A 903 -0.03 -9.91 -21.88
N ASP A 904 -0.65 -8.75 -21.73
CA ASP A 904 -1.41 -8.33 -20.54
C ASP A 904 -2.52 -9.31 -20.18
N ILE A 905 -3.20 -9.86 -21.20
CA ILE A 905 -4.23 -10.88 -21.05
C ILE A 905 -3.76 -12.15 -21.77
N SER A 906 -3.70 -13.26 -21.05
CA SER A 906 -3.33 -14.54 -21.68
C SER A 906 -4.36 -14.94 -22.74
N PRO A 907 -3.94 -15.59 -23.86
CA PRO A 907 -4.88 -16.05 -24.90
C PRO A 907 -6.00 -16.93 -24.31
N LYS A 908 -5.64 -17.82 -23.40
CA LYS A 908 -6.61 -18.70 -22.72
C LYS A 908 -7.66 -17.92 -21.91
N LEU A 909 -7.24 -16.87 -21.22
CA LEU A 909 -8.15 -16.01 -20.44
C LEU A 909 -9.06 -15.23 -21.39
N ARG A 910 -8.51 -14.71 -22.49
CA ARG A 910 -9.29 -14.00 -23.52
C ARG A 910 -10.38 -14.87 -24.12
N ASP A 911 -10.05 -16.12 -24.47
CA ASP A 911 -11.00 -17.07 -25.01
C ASP A 911 -12.05 -17.47 -23.98
N LYS A 912 -11.65 -17.62 -22.71
CA LYS A 912 -12.57 -17.86 -21.60
C LYS A 912 -13.58 -16.70 -21.44
N ILE A 913 -13.10 -15.45 -21.41
CA ILE A 913 -13.95 -14.24 -21.32
C ILE A 913 -14.93 -14.18 -22.49
N ARG A 914 -14.46 -14.44 -23.73
CA ARG A 914 -15.33 -14.46 -24.92
C ARG A 914 -16.37 -15.55 -24.85
N ARG A 915 -15.98 -16.74 -24.39
CA ARG A 915 -16.90 -17.89 -24.23
C ARG A 915 -17.98 -17.59 -23.18
N GLU A 916 -17.59 -17.03 -22.03
CA GLU A 916 -18.52 -16.67 -20.97
C GLU A 916 -19.49 -15.58 -21.44
N ALA A 917 -18.99 -14.56 -22.15
CA ALA A 917 -19.85 -13.52 -22.74
C ALA A 917 -20.83 -14.11 -23.76
N TYR A 918 -20.37 -15.02 -24.62
CA TYR A 918 -21.22 -15.71 -25.59
C TYR A 918 -22.33 -16.52 -24.89
N ILE A 919 -21.97 -17.37 -23.92
CA ILE A 919 -22.93 -18.19 -23.17
C ILE A 919 -23.93 -17.29 -22.42
N THR A 920 -23.46 -16.23 -21.79
CA THR A 920 -24.34 -15.28 -21.07
C THR A 920 -25.36 -14.64 -22.00
N ASN A 921 -24.92 -14.18 -23.17
CA ASN A 921 -25.81 -13.62 -24.17
C ASN A 921 -26.82 -14.65 -24.70
N GLU A 922 -26.38 -15.87 -24.97
CA GLU A 922 -27.23 -16.96 -25.42
C GLU A 922 -28.31 -17.28 -24.37
N ILE A 923 -27.94 -17.35 -23.09
CA ILE A 923 -28.89 -17.57 -21.99
C ILE A 923 -29.89 -16.43 -21.92
N ILE A 924 -29.47 -15.19 -22.06
CA ILE A 924 -30.37 -14.02 -22.01
C ILE A 924 -31.37 -14.08 -23.17
N ILE A 925 -30.89 -14.29 -24.41
CA ILE A 925 -31.72 -14.38 -25.61
C ILE A 925 -32.75 -15.51 -25.50
N HIS A 926 -32.29 -16.70 -25.06
CA HIS A 926 -33.17 -17.86 -24.89
C HIS A 926 -34.27 -17.63 -23.85
N GLN A 927 -33.92 -17.04 -22.70
CA GLN A 927 -34.87 -16.73 -21.63
C GLN A 927 -35.86 -15.62 -22.06
N GLU A 928 -35.39 -14.61 -22.80
CA GLU A 928 -36.28 -13.59 -23.36
C GLU A 928 -37.21 -14.15 -24.40
N ALA A 929 -36.74 -15.08 -25.25
CA ALA A 929 -37.59 -15.76 -26.23
C ALA A 929 -38.67 -16.65 -25.55
N LEU A 930 -38.32 -17.41 -24.53
CA LEU A 930 -39.29 -18.18 -23.74
C LEU A 930 -40.36 -17.29 -23.10
N ARG A 931 -39.95 -16.17 -22.54
CA ARG A 931 -40.84 -15.21 -21.90
C ARG A 931 -41.77 -14.52 -22.91
N ALA A 932 -41.29 -14.31 -24.14
CA ALA A 932 -42.13 -13.77 -25.21
C ALA A 932 -43.23 -14.77 -25.66
N LEU A 933 -42.91 -16.07 -25.60
CA LEU A 933 -43.85 -17.15 -25.88
C LEU A 933 -44.90 -17.37 -24.76
N GLU A 934 -44.57 -17.06 -23.52
CA GLU A 934 -45.44 -17.19 -22.34
C GLU A 934 -46.40 -16.01 -22.15
N ARG A 935 -46.23 -14.87 -22.88
CA ARG A 935 -47.19 -13.76 -22.80
C ARG A 935 -48.48 -14.14 -23.52
N PRO A 936 -49.63 -14.14 -22.82
CA PRO A 936 -50.93 -14.38 -23.51
C PRO A 936 -51.22 -13.22 -24.49
N GLU A 937 -51.71 -13.58 -25.66
CA GLU A 937 -52.19 -12.66 -26.71
C GLU A 937 -53.35 -11.77 -26.20
N THR A 938 -53.01 -10.68 -25.54
CA THR A 938 -53.96 -9.57 -25.31
C THR A 938 -53.24 -8.28 -25.63
N ASP A 939 -53.10 -8.03 -26.90
CA ASP A 939 -53.14 -6.73 -27.59
C ASP A 939 -52.54 -6.93 -29.00
N VAL A 940 -53.45 -7.13 -29.94
CA VAL A 940 -53.13 -7.24 -31.37
C VAL A 940 -52.78 -5.84 -31.88
N VAL A 941 -51.50 -5.57 -32.00
CA VAL A 941 -50.97 -4.64 -33.00
C VAL A 941 -49.97 -5.43 -33.86
N GLU A 942 -50.45 -5.90 -35.02
CA GLU A 942 -49.57 -6.39 -36.08
C GLU A 942 -48.55 -5.31 -36.45
N PRO A 943 -47.21 -5.62 -36.46
CA PRO A 943 -46.60 -6.18 -37.66
C PRO A 943 -45.25 -6.93 -37.42
N ARG A 944 -44.96 -7.83 -38.36
CA ARG A 944 -43.63 -8.42 -38.63
C ARG A 944 -43.12 -9.53 -37.69
N ILE A 945 -43.92 -10.51 -37.35
CA ILE A 945 -43.56 -11.66 -36.52
C ILE A 945 -43.05 -12.88 -37.34
N THR A 946 -43.23 -12.92 -38.66
CA THR A 946 -42.86 -14.09 -39.47
C THR A 946 -41.35 -14.36 -39.58
N GLN A 947 -40.48 -13.34 -39.41
CA GLN A 947 -39.02 -13.56 -39.43
C GLN A 947 -38.45 -13.97 -38.07
N THR A 948 -39.12 -13.61 -36.97
CA THR A 948 -38.65 -13.91 -35.61
C THR A 948 -38.94 -15.37 -35.20
N TYR A 949 -40.02 -15.97 -35.68
CA TYR A 949 -40.37 -17.36 -35.40
C TYR A 949 -39.44 -18.38 -36.04
N VAL A 950 -38.94 -18.09 -37.25
CA VAL A 950 -37.95 -18.98 -37.93
C VAL A 950 -36.61 -18.94 -37.21
N VAL A 951 -36.19 -17.78 -36.70
CA VAL A 951 -34.95 -17.62 -35.96
C VAL A 951 -35.05 -18.24 -34.56
N ALA A 952 -36.22 -18.19 -33.92
CA ALA A 952 -36.42 -18.78 -32.59
C ALA A 952 -36.43 -20.31 -32.65
N ASN A 953 -37.01 -20.92 -33.69
CA ASN A 953 -37.00 -22.37 -33.89
C ASN A 953 -35.60 -22.87 -34.29
N GLU A 954 -34.88 -22.13 -35.12
CA GLU A 954 -33.50 -22.47 -35.45
C GLU A 954 -32.56 -22.35 -34.23
N SER A 955 -32.76 -21.31 -33.38
CA SER A 955 -31.98 -21.16 -32.15
C SER A 955 -32.29 -22.25 -31.13
N THR A 956 -33.57 -22.68 -31.01
CA THR A 956 -33.99 -23.74 -30.09
C THR A 956 -33.47 -25.12 -30.55
N ASP A 957 -33.46 -25.38 -31.83
CA ASP A 957 -32.91 -26.60 -32.40
C ASP A 957 -31.38 -26.64 -32.36
N ARG A 958 -30.76 -25.47 -32.48
CA ARG A 958 -29.30 -25.34 -32.31
C ARG A 958 -28.91 -25.53 -30.85
N TRP A 959 -29.70 -24.99 -29.92
CA TRP A 959 -29.48 -25.13 -28.47
C TRP A 959 -29.69 -26.59 -28.02
N ASN A 960 -30.74 -27.27 -28.51
CA ASN A 960 -30.98 -28.65 -28.24
C ASN A 960 -29.92 -29.58 -28.87
N ARG A 961 -29.25 -29.20 -29.95
CA ARG A 961 -28.06 -29.87 -30.49
C ARG A 961 -26.86 -29.63 -29.60
N VAL A 962 -26.56 -28.40 -29.18
CA VAL A 962 -25.47 -28.10 -28.29
C VAL A 962 -25.64 -28.79 -26.93
N MET A 963 -26.87 -28.89 -26.40
CA MET A 963 -27.17 -29.64 -25.19
C MET A 963 -27.03 -31.14 -25.38
N ARG A 964 -27.41 -31.68 -26.52
CA ARG A 964 -27.17 -33.10 -26.83
C ARG A 964 -25.70 -33.41 -26.98
N ASP A 965 -24.94 -32.56 -27.62
CA ASP A 965 -23.49 -32.72 -27.76
C ASP A 965 -22.75 -32.56 -26.42
N CYS A 966 -23.26 -31.69 -25.50
CA CYS A 966 -22.74 -31.59 -24.12
C CYS A 966 -23.12 -32.80 -23.25
N LEU A 967 -24.24 -33.48 -23.52
CA LEU A 967 -24.71 -34.65 -22.79
C LEU A 967 -24.13 -35.97 -23.34
N SER A 968 -23.72 -36.02 -24.63
CA SER A 968 -23.14 -37.16 -25.26
C SER A 968 -21.64 -37.34 -25.08
N THR A 969 -20.95 -36.33 -24.54
CA THR A 969 -19.50 -36.39 -24.27
C THR A 969 -19.15 -36.89 -22.87
N SER A 970 -20.10 -37.41 -22.09
CA SER A 970 -19.85 -38.00 -20.78
C SER A 970 -19.57 -39.52 -20.79
N GLU A 971 -19.59 -40.17 -21.95
CA GLU A 971 -19.16 -41.59 -22.09
C GLU A 971 -18.44 -41.79 -23.41
N LEU A 972 -17.22 -42.36 -23.31
CA LEU A 972 -16.38 -42.96 -24.35
C LEU A 972 -15.26 -42.12 -24.97
N ASP A 973 -14.06 -42.58 -24.63
CA ASP A 973 -12.84 -42.55 -25.43
C ASP A 973 -13.09 -42.84 -26.91
N LEU A 974 -12.42 -42.12 -27.80
CA LEU A 974 -11.66 -42.66 -28.95
C LEU A 974 -11.50 -41.63 -30.09
N GLU A 975 -10.21 -41.47 -30.44
CA GLU A 975 -9.65 -41.22 -31.76
C GLU A 975 -10.25 -40.22 -32.76
N VAL A 976 -9.39 -39.21 -33.01
CA VAL A 976 -8.97 -38.69 -34.31
C VAL A 976 -9.93 -38.86 -35.48
N HIS A 977 -10.50 -37.79 -35.96
CA HIS A 977 -10.46 -37.44 -37.38
C HIS A 977 -10.84 -35.96 -37.60
N GLY A 978 -10.00 -35.27 -38.35
CA GLY A 978 -10.18 -33.91 -38.74
C GLY A 978 -11.35 -33.71 -39.71
N CYS A 979 -12.06 -32.61 -39.53
CA CYS A 979 -12.92 -32.05 -40.55
C CYS A 979 -12.38 -30.71 -41.03
N PRO A 980 -12.27 -30.48 -42.33
CA PRO A 980 -11.75 -29.26 -42.90
C PRO A 980 -12.80 -28.16 -42.95
N LEU A 981 -12.48 -27.02 -42.39
CA LEU A 981 -13.24 -25.79 -42.60
C LEU A 981 -12.71 -25.12 -43.89
N SER A 982 -13.54 -25.10 -44.91
CA SER A 982 -13.37 -24.21 -46.06
C SER A 982 -13.84 -22.77 -45.71
N PRO A 983 -13.14 -21.75 -46.19
CA PRO A 983 -13.47 -20.37 -45.92
C PRO A 983 -14.57 -19.91 -46.89
N VAL A 984 -15.65 -19.33 -46.37
CA VAL A 984 -16.58 -18.57 -47.17
C VAL A 984 -16.19 -17.09 -46.99
N ASN A 985 -15.59 -16.56 -48.04
CA ASN A 985 -15.44 -15.12 -48.28
C ASN A 985 -16.80 -14.50 -48.63
N THR A 986 -17.23 -13.55 -47.85
CA THR A 986 -18.05 -12.45 -48.34
C THR A 986 -17.84 -11.20 -47.50
N THR A 987 -17.07 -10.30 -48.05
CA THR A 987 -17.00 -8.89 -47.65
C THR A 987 -18.14 -8.12 -48.33
N PRO A 988 -18.83 -7.25 -47.64
CA PRO A 988 -19.42 -6.07 -48.27
C PRO A 988 -18.53 -4.86 -48.02
N ARG A 989 -18.04 -4.32 -49.12
CA ARG A 989 -17.50 -2.96 -49.22
C ARG A 989 -18.56 -1.95 -48.79
N ILE A 990 -18.21 -1.07 -47.85
CA ILE A 990 -18.88 0.21 -47.67
C ILE A 990 -17.84 1.29 -47.94
N SER A 991 -18.16 2.08 -48.94
CA SER A 991 -17.42 3.25 -49.41
C SER A 991 -17.63 4.43 -48.43
N PRO A 992 -16.62 5.31 -48.24
CA PRO A 992 -16.79 6.50 -47.41
C PRO A 992 -17.28 7.68 -48.24
N ALA A 993 -18.36 8.30 -47.78
CA ALA A 993 -18.70 9.65 -48.21
C ALA A 993 -19.33 10.43 -47.05
N ALA A 994 -18.59 11.48 -46.71
CA ALA A 994 -19.03 12.80 -46.23
C ALA A 994 -20.01 12.89 -45.00
N VAL A 995 -19.61 13.34 -43.92
CA VAL A 995 -19.59 14.66 -43.27
C VAL A 995 -18.87 14.56 -41.95
#